data_cdb1db1b99eac26f8b0228c1e133a816
#
_entry.id   cdb1db1b99eac26f8b0228c1e133a816
#
_cell.length_a   1.000
_cell.length_b   1.000
_cell.length_c   1.000
_cell.angle_alpha   90.00
_cell.angle_beta   90.00
_cell.angle_gamma   90.00
#
_symmetry.space_group_name_H-M   'P 1'
#
loop_
_entity.id
_entity.type
_entity.pdbx_description
1 polymer ?
#
loop_
_entity_poly.entity_id
_entity_poly.type
_entity_poly.pdbx_seq_one_letter_code
_entity_poly.pdbx_strand_id
1 'polypeptide(L)'
;MLTDEFIGQYPDFPAEMNPLGHFVYLRTYSRWLPEQARRETWKETVRRATEYNVSLGVKHMDRIGYGADIEWHRKEAELLFDNMFHLRQFLSGRTLWVGGAENGVAEKYPLANFNCSFINIASWSDLGDLFYLLMVGTGVGFKCTKEMAANLAPIRTNTMLLHSEYEPVPKAARYEHTQLRDMENGYAKIYVGDSKEGWVESLRMYLNILTKREYEHIHTIKISYNSVRPNGERLNTFGGTASGPEPLREIFAGIDRVLKNEIDPGLAPLVDVMAPFYHESTGLTLQHGHPAGYQYVRPIHILDIGNLIGNNVVVGGVRRTAEIFLMDADDYECIFAKYGLNGIWDADKHAKVIEKTRALGLEKEARFLESLPTFDPNARPLHHRRMSNNSIAFTEQPSREFLNLVFTMMQAEGEPGFVNLEEARKRRPNAEGLNPCAEILLDSYGVCNLTTVNMTTFVRNGEFDVRGLIEAQRLSARAGLRMTLAELELPHWNAIQQRDRLLGTSLTGVKDAFAAVGFSTAKESGFLGTLGATAREEADRYAKELRVSAPLLVTTVKPEGTISQVAGGVSSGLHWSHSPYYIRRIRINASDSLAQAVIDLGWTVNPEVGTPGETREERMSNARTYVIDFPVASGAARTKDDVSAAEQLDTYFEFQRHYTEHNSSNTITVRPHEWDTAEEIVYSRWDEFTAVSFLALDGGSYDLAPYEAITREKYEELSAAMRPFDMALLQRYETTGESDLDGMDGCEGGACPIR
;
A
#
# COMPACT_ATOMS: atom_id res chain seq x y z
N MET A 1 8.28 -11.13 28.42
CA MET A 1 9.50 -10.27 28.47
C MET A 1 9.26 -9.05 29.35
N LEU A 2 8.25 -8.26 29.11
CA LEU A 2 7.79 -7.18 29.98
C LEU A 2 7.02 -7.78 31.16
N THR A 3 7.36 -7.35 32.40
CA THR A 3 6.69 -7.88 33.61
C THR A 3 5.31 -7.24 33.79
N ASP A 4 4.40 -7.96 34.44
CA ASP A 4 3.06 -7.41 34.74
C ASP A 4 3.14 -6.24 35.71
N GLU A 5 4.15 -6.19 36.59
CA GLU A 5 4.42 -5.05 37.47
C GLU A 5 4.81 -3.79 36.68
N PHE A 6 5.64 -3.94 35.64
CA PHE A 6 5.99 -2.83 34.76
C PHE A 6 4.77 -2.34 33.99
N ILE A 7 4.03 -3.24 33.34
CA ILE A 7 2.84 -2.91 32.53
C ILE A 7 1.71 -2.34 33.41
N GLY A 8 1.56 -2.81 34.65
CA GLY A 8 0.55 -2.31 35.59
C GLY A 8 0.68 -0.83 35.97
N GLN A 9 1.83 -0.20 35.70
CA GLN A 9 2.05 1.23 35.95
C GLN A 9 1.38 2.13 34.89
N TYR A 10 0.97 1.57 33.74
CA TYR A 10 0.39 2.30 32.64
C TYR A 10 -1.14 2.14 32.60
N PRO A 11 -1.90 3.22 32.33
CA PRO A 11 -3.32 3.10 32.05
C PRO A 11 -3.57 2.38 30.71
N ASP A 12 -4.82 2.10 30.38
CA ASP A 12 -5.17 1.40 29.13
C ASP A 12 -4.85 2.22 27.88
N PHE A 13 -4.96 3.55 27.98
CA PHE A 13 -4.64 4.51 26.93
C PHE A 13 -3.84 5.68 27.52
N PRO A 14 -2.89 6.27 26.77
CA PRO A 14 -2.14 7.43 27.23
C PRO A 14 -3.02 8.68 27.22
N ALA A 15 -2.75 9.60 28.14
CA ALA A 15 -3.47 10.87 28.23
C ALA A 15 -3.30 11.76 26.98
N GLU A 16 -2.22 11.57 26.25
CA GLU A 16 -1.89 12.29 25.02
C GLU A 16 -2.73 11.85 23.81
N MET A 17 -3.34 10.66 23.86
CA MET A 17 -4.15 10.14 22.77
C MET A 17 -5.51 10.84 22.71
N ASN A 18 -5.68 11.69 21.71
CA ASN A 18 -6.94 12.42 21.50
C ASN A 18 -8.03 11.52 20.88
N PRO A 19 -9.30 11.99 20.77
CA PRO A 19 -10.39 11.19 20.19
C PRO A 19 -10.12 10.67 18.78
N LEU A 20 -9.44 11.42 17.91
CA LEU A 20 -9.04 10.97 16.59
C LEU A 20 -8.09 9.77 16.67
N GLY A 21 -7.04 9.89 17.47
CA GLY A 21 -6.06 8.82 17.66
C GLY A 21 -6.69 7.55 18.22
N HIS A 22 -7.58 7.70 19.20
CA HIS A 22 -8.30 6.60 19.83
C HIS A 22 -9.19 5.85 18.81
N PHE A 23 -9.99 6.61 18.05
CA PHE A 23 -10.87 6.04 17.03
C PHE A 23 -10.09 5.32 15.92
N VAL A 24 -9.05 5.96 15.38
CA VAL A 24 -8.22 5.38 14.31
C VAL A 24 -7.49 4.13 14.82
N TYR A 25 -7.00 4.13 16.05
CA TYR A 25 -6.41 2.95 16.67
C TYR A 25 -7.41 1.77 16.74
N LEU A 26 -8.59 1.99 17.31
CA LEU A 26 -9.61 0.95 17.45
C LEU A 26 -10.07 0.40 16.10
N ARG A 27 -10.24 1.29 15.12
CA ARG A 27 -10.64 0.92 13.76
C ARG A 27 -9.59 0.07 13.06
N THR A 28 -8.29 0.31 13.31
CA THR A 28 -7.22 -0.16 12.44
C THR A 28 -6.34 -1.25 13.04
N TYR A 29 -5.96 -1.12 14.31
CA TYR A 29 -4.90 -1.94 14.92
C TYR A 29 -5.37 -2.82 16.07
N SER A 30 -6.43 -2.43 16.78
CA SER A 30 -6.96 -3.16 17.92
C SER A 30 -7.52 -4.52 17.49
N ARG A 31 -7.09 -5.58 18.14
CA ARG A 31 -7.54 -6.95 17.86
C ARG A 31 -8.62 -7.38 18.85
N TRP A 32 -9.46 -8.31 18.40
CA TRP A 32 -10.44 -8.96 19.25
C TRP A 32 -9.78 -9.99 20.16
N LEU A 33 -10.11 -9.95 21.45
CA LEU A 33 -9.70 -10.90 22.47
C LEU A 33 -10.87 -11.84 22.80
N PRO A 34 -10.89 -13.07 22.24
CA PRO A 34 -12.06 -13.97 22.34
C PRO A 34 -12.42 -14.34 23.76
N GLU A 35 -11.41 -14.60 24.61
CA GLU A 35 -11.61 -14.99 26.01
C GLU A 35 -12.22 -13.89 26.88
N GLN A 36 -11.96 -12.62 26.50
CA GLN A 36 -12.44 -11.45 27.25
C GLN A 36 -13.66 -10.79 26.59
N ALA A 37 -14.05 -11.26 25.40
CA ALA A 37 -15.15 -10.73 24.59
C ALA A 37 -15.06 -9.20 24.43
N ARG A 38 -13.87 -8.69 24.10
CA ARG A 38 -13.59 -7.26 23.83
C ARG A 38 -12.40 -7.09 22.90
N ARG A 39 -12.19 -5.87 22.45
CA ARG A 39 -10.95 -5.48 21.74
C ARG A 39 -9.80 -5.19 22.70
N GLU A 40 -8.58 -5.29 22.16
CA GLU A 40 -7.36 -4.83 22.83
C GLU A 40 -7.43 -3.32 23.16
N THR A 41 -6.83 -2.95 24.29
CA THR A 41 -6.45 -1.57 24.60
C THR A 41 -5.13 -1.20 23.93
N TRP A 42 -4.79 0.09 23.85
CA TRP A 42 -3.51 0.54 23.31
C TRP A 42 -2.32 -0.08 24.06
N LYS A 43 -2.39 -0.12 25.38
CA LYS A 43 -1.40 -0.77 26.25
C LYS A 43 -1.14 -2.23 25.86
N GLU A 44 -2.20 -2.99 25.61
CA GLU A 44 -2.10 -4.41 25.24
C GLU A 44 -1.49 -4.60 23.84
N THR A 45 -1.90 -3.79 22.87
CA THR A 45 -1.30 -3.80 21.52
C THR A 45 0.18 -3.45 21.56
N VAL A 46 0.55 -2.39 22.30
CA VAL A 46 1.96 -1.96 22.43
C VAL A 46 2.78 -3.05 23.11
N ARG A 47 2.28 -3.66 24.18
CA ARG A 47 2.94 -4.79 24.87
C ARG A 47 3.22 -5.93 23.88
N ARG A 48 2.19 -6.38 23.21
CA ARG A 48 2.25 -7.50 22.26
C ARG A 48 3.24 -7.24 21.13
N ALA A 49 3.15 -6.09 20.48
CA ALA A 49 4.01 -5.73 19.37
C ALA A 49 5.47 -5.56 19.79
N THR A 50 5.72 -4.95 20.95
CA THR A 50 7.07 -4.78 21.53
C THR A 50 7.69 -6.13 21.85
N GLU A 51 6.99 -6.99 22.57
CA GLU A 51 7.48 -8.33 22.94
C GLU A 51 7.74 -9.20 21.71
N TYR A 52 6.88 -9.13 20.70
CA TYR A 52 7.10 -9.80 19.42
C TYR A 52 8.39 -9.33 18.75
N ASN A 53 8.55 -8.02 18.57
CA ASN A 53 9.74 -7.45 17.92
C ASN A 53 11.04 -7.81 18.65
N VAL A 54 11.09 -7.64 19.97
CA VAL A 54 12.30 -7.91 20.75
C VAL A 54 12.59 -9.42 20.80
N SER A 55 11.55 -10.27 20.85
CA SER A 55 11.72 -11.73 20.84
C SER A 55 12.41 -12.26 19.57
N LEU A 56 12.29 -11.56 18.44
CA LEU A 56 12.99 -11.96 17.20
C LEU A 56 14.51 -11.92 17.39
N GLY A 57 15.03 -10.89 18.07
CA GLY A 57 16.45 -10.79 18.41
C GLY A 57 16.90 -11.90 19.37
N VAL A 58 16.12 -12.14 20.43
CA VAL A 58 16.40 -13.20 21.41
C VAL A 58 16.43 -14.56 20.74
N LYS A 59 15.39 -14.93 20.02
CA LYS A 59 15.29 -16.21 19.29
C LYS A 59 16.44 -16.39 18.28
N HIS A 60 16.83 -15.30 17.61
CA HIS A 60 17.94 -15.35 16.67
C HIS A 60 19.28 -15.66 17.38
N MET A 61 19.60 -14.95 18.48
CA MET A 61 20.83 -15.16 19.23
C MET A 61 20.92 -16.56 19.82
N ASP A 62 19.81 -17.10 20.33
CA ASP A 62 19.73 -18.48 20.82
C ASP A 62 19.94 -19.48 19.68
N ARG A 63 19.31 -19.26 18.50
CA ARG A 63 19.45 -20.13 17.33
C ARG A 63 20.88 -20.24 16.82
N ILE A 64 21.63 -19.15 16.85
CA ILE A 64 23.05 -19.16 16.41
C ILE A 64 24.03 -19.57 17.52
N GLY A 65 23.52 -19.92 18.72
CA GLY A 65 24.28 -20.53 19.80
C GLY A 65 25.08 -19.55 20.68
N TYR A 66 24.81 -18.24 20.60
CA TYR A 66 25.47 -17.24 21.44
C TYR A 66 24.70 -16.95 22.75
N GLY A 67 23.43 -17.35 22.80
CA GLY A 67 22.52 -16.96 23.87
C GLY A 67 22.17 -15.47 23.84
N ALA A 68 21.10 -15.11 24.52
CA ALA A 68 20.65 -13.72 24.61
C ALA A 68 20.79 -13.20 26.05
N ASP A 69 21.28 -11.98 26.20
CA ASP A 69 21.21 -11.25 27.48
C ASP A 69 19.77 -10.77 27.69
N ILE A 70 18.99 -11.58 28.42
CA ILE A 70 17.57 -11.33 28.64
C ILE A 70 17.32 -10.04 29.43
N GLU A 71 18.19 -9.69 30.36
CA GLU A 71 18.04 -8.47 31.16
C GLU A 71 18.27 -7.22 30.31
N TRP A 72 19.24 -7.27 29.40
CA TRP A 72 19.49 -6.20 28.45
C TRP A 72 18.31 -6.03 27.47
N HIS A 73 17.80 -7.13 26.91
CA HIS A 73 16.64 -7.10 26.02
C HIS A 73 15.38 -6.62 26.73
N ARG A 74 15.20 -6.94 28.02
CA ARG A 74 14.08 -6.43 28.83
C ARG A 74 14.13 -4.91 28.94
N LYS A 75 15.28 -4.33 29.29
CA LYS A 75 15.44 -2.88 29.40
C LYS A 75 15.15 -2.17 28.08
N GLU A 76 15.60 -2.74 26.97
CA GLU A 76 15.27 -2.22 25.64
C GLU A 76 13.77 -2.32 25.34
N ALA A 77 13.13 -3.44 25.68
CA ALA A 77 11.69 -3.61 25.53
C ALA A 77 10.89 -2.61 26.38
N GLU A 78 11.32 -2.32 27.59
CA GLU A 78 10.71 -1.32 28.47
C GLU A 78 10.79 0.09 27.87
N LEU A 79 11.94 0.48 27.32
CA LEU A 79 12.14 1.78 26.65
C LEU A 79 11.28 1.87 25.36
N LEU A 80 11.26 0.83 24.55
CA LEU A 80 10.46 0.79 23.33
C LEU A 80 8.97 0.85 23.64
N PHE A 81 8.53 0.12 24.68
CA PHE A 81 7.15 0.14 25.15
C PHE A 81 6.76 1.55 25.62
N ASP A 82 7.58 2.20 26.48
CA ASP A 82 7.30 3.54 27.00
C ASP A 82 7.18 4.58 25.88
N ASN A 83 8.12 4.54 24.92
CA ASN A 83 8.07 5.44 23.77
C ASN A 83 6.83 5.21 22.90
N MET A 84 6.49 3.95 22.62
CA MET A 84 5.29 3.63 21.83
C MET A 84 4.01 3.98 22.58
N PHE A 85 3.94 3.66 23.88
CA PHE A 85 2.78 3.97 24.70
C PHE A 85 2.47 5.47 24.68
N HIS A 86 3.49 6.33 24.83
CA HIS A 86 3.40 7.78 24.79
C HIS A 86 3.46 8.40 23.37
N LEU A 87 3.20 7.62 22.32
CA LEU A 87 3.10 8.07 20.92
C LEU A 87 4.37 8.76 20.39
N ARG A 88 5.55 8.47 20.98
CA ARG A 88 6.84 9.08 20.59
C ARG A 88 7.48 8.37 19.40
N GLN A 89 7.31 7.06 19.31
CA GLN A 89 7.75 6.25 18.17
C GLN A 89 6.82 5.06 17.96
N PHE A 90 6.90 4.44 16.79
CA PHE A 90 6.02 3.33 16.42
C PHE A 90 6.78 2.26 15.65
N LEU A 91 6.44 1.01 15.90
CA LEU A 91 6.66 -0.07 14.94
C LEU A 91 5.72 0.13 13.75
N SER A 92 5.93 -0.64 12.68
CA SER A 92 5.04 -0.55 11.52
C SER A 92 3.58 -0.82 11.90
N GLY A 93 2.65 -0.17 11.22
CA GLY A 93 1.22 -0.46 11.42
C GLY A 93 0.88 -1.93 11.22
N ARG A 94 1.60 -2.63 10.33
CA ARG A 94 1.46 -4.08 10.14
C ARG A 94 1.86 -4.85 11.39
N THR A 95 2.98 -4.52 12.01
CA THR A 95 3.42 -5.16 13.26
C THR A 95 2.48 -4.84 14.42
N LEU A 96 1.96 -3.62 14.52
CA LEU A 96 0.92 -3.27 15.47
C LEU A 96 -0.34 -4.13 15.29
N TRP A 97 -0.68 -4.46 14.04
CA TRP A 97 -1.86 -5.28 13.75
C TRP A 97 -1.64 -6.77 13.97
N VAL A 98 -0.54 -7.37 13.46
CA VAL A 98 -0.37 -8.84 13.47
C VAL A 98 0.74 -9.34 14.38
N GLY A 99 1.73 -8.52 14.74
CA GLY A 99 2.90 -8.93 15.51
C GLY A 99 2.54 -9.47 16.90
N GLY A 100 2.89 -10.72 17.19
CA GLY A 100 2.63 -11.39 18.46
C GLY A 100 1.16 -11.66 18.78
N ALA A 101 0.28 -11.66 17.78
CA ALA A 101 -1.13 -11.99 17.96
C ALA A 101 -1.28 -13.45 18.44
N GLU A 102 -2.21 -13.71 19.38
CA GLU A 102 -2.41 -15.02 20.01
C GLU A 102 -2.67 -16.17 19.02
N ASN A 103 -3.27 -15.87 17.87
CA ASN A 103 -3.53 -16.86 16.82
C ASN A 103 -2.30 -17.19 15.95
N GLY A 104 -1.11 -16.67 16.27
CA GLY A 104 0.14 -16.96 15.57
C GLY A 104 0.21 -16.47 14.12
N VAL A 105 -0.60 -15.49 13.76
CA VAL A 105 -0.66 -14.99 12.36
C VAL A 105 0.68 -14.45 11.86
N ALA A 106 1.45 -13.77 12.72
CA ALA A 106 2.76 -13.22 12.36
C ALA A 106 3.84 -14.30 12.16
N GLU A 107 3.71 -15.42 12.86
CA GLU A 107 4.60 -16.58 12.75
C GLU A 107 4.22 -17.45 11.55
N LYS A 108 2.94 -17.61 11.26
CA LYS A 108 2.45 -18.35 10.09
C LYS A 108 2.64 -17.61 8.79
N TYR A 109 2.46 -16.30 8.80
CA TYR A 109 2.57 -15.40 7.65
C TYR A 109 3.51 -14.23 7.95
N PRO A 110 4.81 -14.46 8.09
CA PRO A 110 5.79 -13.40 8.40
C PRO A 110 5.75 -12.23 7.41
N LEU A 111 5.47 -12.47 6.13
CA LEU A 111 5.30 -11.43 5.11
C LEU A 111 4.22 -10.40 5.47
N ALA A 112 3.20 -10.77 6.25
CA ALA A 112 2.17 -9.84 6.70
C ALA A 112 2.69 -8.68 7.59
N ASN A 113 3.90 -8.82 8.15
CA ASN A 113 4.56 -7.74 8.90
C ASN A 113 5.26 -6.71 8.00
N PHE A 114 5.42 -7.00 6.70
CA PHE A 114 6.16 -6.14 5.78
C PHE A 114 5.19 -5.27 4.98
N ASN A 115 5.42 -3.97 5.00
CA ASN A 115 4.55 -3.01 4.33
C ASN A 115 4.82 -2.92 2.83
N CYS A 116 6.07 -3.13 2.42
CA CYS A 116 6.61 -2.80 1.11
C CYS A 116 7.16 -4.04 0.43
N SER A 117 6.80 -4.25 -0.81
CA SER A 117 7.30 -5.33 -1.65
C SER A 117 7.37 -4.91 -3.12
N PHE A 118 8.19 -5.61 -3.90
CA PHE A 118 8.31 -5.38 -5.33
C PHE A 118 8.65 -6.68 -6.08
N ILE A 119 8.08 -6.83 -7.29
CA ILE A 119 8.33 -7.98 -8.16
C ILE A 119 8.38 -7.58 -9.64
N ASN A 120 9.38 -8.08 -10.36
CA ASN A 120 9.35 -8.13 -11.81
C ASN A 120 8.52 -9.32 -12.27
N ILE A 121 7.58 -9.10 -13.17
CA ILE A 121 6.80 -10.18 -13.78
C ILE A 121 7.59 -10.70 -15.00
N ALA A 122 8.51 -11.62 -14.74
CA ALA A 122 9.36 -12.25 -15.72
C ALA A 122 8.91 -13.69 -16.06
N SER A 123 8.00 -14.23 -15.25
CA SER A 123 7.34 -15.52 -15.47
C SER A 123 5.88 -15.47 -15.06
N TRP A 124 5.06 -16.37 -15.58
CA TRP A 124 3.65 -16.49 -15.16
C TRP A 124 3.49 -16.86 -13.67
N SER A 125 4.48 -17.53 -13.09
CA SER A 125 4.49 -17.86 -11.67
C SER A 125 4.56 -16.62 -10.77
N ASP A 126 5.17 -15.52 -11.24
CA ASP A 126 5.32 -14.27 -10.49
C ASP A 126 3.98 -13.60 -10.21
N LEU A 127 2.98 -13.79 -11.09
CA LEU A 127 1.60 -13.36 -10.81
C LEU A 127 0.98 -14.10 -9.63
N GLY A 128 1.39 -15.34 -9.37
CA GLY A 128 1.00 -16.06 -8.17
C GLY A 128 1.61 -15.44 -6.91
N ASP A 129 2.86 -15.02 -6.96
CA ASP A 129 3.51 -14.31 -5.85
C ASP A 129 2.85 -12.94 -5.61
N LEU A 130 2.58 -12.17 -6.67
CA LEU A 130 1.80 -10.93 -6.58
C LEU A 130 0.46 -11.17 -5.85
N PHE A 131 -0.27 -12.19 -6.26
CA PHE A 131 -1.55 -12.55 -5.64
C PHE A 131 -1.40 -12.88 -4.16
N TYR A 132 -0.40 -13.69 -3.80
CA TYR A 132 -0.12 -14.05 -2.42
C TYR A 132 0.19 -12.82 -1.54
N LEU A 133 1.07 -11.94 -2.01
CA LEU A 133 1.47 -10.72 -1.30
C LEU A 133 0.27 -9.80 -1.03
N LEU A 134 -0.60 -9.63 -2.03
CA LEU A 134 -1.82 -8.85 -1.86
C LEU A 134 -2.75 -9.50 -0.82
N MET A 135 -2.86 -10.84 -0.80
CA MET A 135 -3.68 -11.56 0.19
C MET A 135 -3.14 -11.50 1.62
N VAL A 136 -1.82 -11.34 1.81
CA VAL A 136 -1.25 -11.08 3.15
C VAL A 136 -1.23 -9.58 3.49
N GLY A 137 -1.70 -8.74 2.56
CA GLY A 137 -1.90 -7.31 2.77
C GLY A 137 -0.66 -6.45 2.61
N THR A 138 0.39 -6.95 1.96
CA THR A 138 1.59 -6.16 1.62
C THR A 138 1.27 -5.23 0.45
N GLY A 139 1.77 -4.00 0.46
CA GLY A 139 1.73 -3.11 -0.69
C GLY A 139 2.74 -3.56 -1.74
N VAL A 140 2.29 -3.79 -2.98
CA VAL A 140 3.11 -4.43 -4.01
C VAL A 140 3.38 -3.48 -5.17
N GLY A 141 4.67 -3.22 -5.44
CA GLY A 141 5.09 -2.72 -6.73
C GLY A 141 5.34 -3.88 -7.70
N PHE A 142 4.93 -3.74 -8.94
CA PHE A 142 5.24 -4.73 -9.96
C PHE A 142 5.59 -4.06 -11.28
N LYS A 143 6.45 -4.73 -12.04
CA LYS A 143 6.96 -4.24 -13.33
C LYS A 143 6.88 -5.33 -14.37
N CYS A 144 6.45 -4.95 -15.56
CA CYS A 144 6.61 -5.77 -16.75
C CYS A 144 7.06 -4.87 -17.91
N THR A 145 8.31 -4.98 -18.30
CA THR A 145 8.83 -4.30 -19.47
C THR A 145 8.40 -5.02 -20.75
N LYS A 146 8.55 -4.36 -21.90
CA LYS A 146 8.33 -5.01 -23.21
C LYS A 146 9.21 -6.25 -23.39
N GLU A 147 10.46 -6.18 -22.91
CA GLU A 147 11.40 -7.30 -22.95
C GLU A 147 10.93 -8.45 -22.05
N MET A 148 10.49 -8.15 -20.82
CA MET A 148 9.93 -9.16 -19.92
C MET A 148 8.70 -9.83 -20.53
N ALA A 149 7.76 -9.06 -21.06
CA ALA A 149 6.56 -9.58 -21.69
C ALA A 149 6.89 -10.46 -22.92
N ALA A 150 7.87 -10.07 -23.74
CA ALA A 150 8.31 -10.85 -24.89
C ALA A 150 8.95 -12.20 -24.49
N ASN A 151 9.52 -12.28 -23.29
CA ASN A 151 10.13 -13.49 -22.74
C ASN A 151 9.15 -14.37 -21.95
N LEU A 152 7.93 -13.91 -21.68
CA LEU A 152 6.90 -14.76 -21.09
C LEU A 152 6.52 -15.90 -22.05
N ALA A 153 6.25 -17.07 -21.50
CA ALA A 153 5.73 -18.17 -22.29
C ALA A 153 4.45 -17.75 -23.00
N PRO A 154 4.33 -17.99 -24.33
CA PRO A 154 3.11 -17.66 -25.05
C PRO A 154 1.92 -18.42 -24.50
N ILE A 155 0.75 -17.84 -24.65
CA ILE A 155 -0.52 -18.38 -24.14
C ILE A 155 -1.39 -18.93 -25.26
N ARG A 156 -2.17 -19.95 -24.96
CA ARG A 156 -3.24 -20.42 -25.81
C ARG A 156 -4.50 -19.62 -25.58
N THR A 157 -5.08 -19.09 -26.63
CA THR A 157 -6.32 -18.29 -26.60
C THR A 157 -7.55 -19.07 -27.08
N ASN A 158 -7.37 -20.29 -27.57
CA ASN A 158 -8.42 -21.18 -28.11
C ASN A 158 -9.04 -22.11 -27.04
N THR A 159 -8.87 -21.80 -25.76
CA THR A 159 -9.47 -22.54 -24.64
C THR A 159 -10.77 -21.89 -24.17
N MET A 160 -11.66 -22.73 -23.63
CA MET A 160 -12.91 -22.28 -23.02
C MET A 160 -12.82 -22.37 -21.50
N LEU A 161 -13.06 -21.23 -20.82
CA LEU A 161 -13.18 -21.18 -19.37
C LEU A 161 -14.64 -21.29 -18.95
N LEU A 162 -14.94 -22.20 -18.01
CA LEU A 162 -16.25 -22.42 -17.42
C LEU A 162 -16.17 -22.31 -15.90
N HIS A 163 -17.22 -21.82 -15.28
CA HIS A 163 -17.36 -21.77 -13.84
C HIS A 163 -18.46 -22.72 -13.37
N SER A 164 -18.19 -23.54 -12.35
CA SER A 164 -19.24 -24.35 -11.71
C SER A 164 -20.24 -23.47 -10.95
N GLU A 165 -21.47 -23.94 -10.84
CA GLU A 165 -22.37 -23.41 -9.80
C GLU A 165 -21.72 -23.62 -8.43
N TYR A 166 -21.95 -22.67 -7.53
CA TYR A 166 -21.38 -22.71 -6.20
C TYR A 166 -22.29 -23.47 -5.26
N GLU A 167 -21.83 -24.64 -4.84
CA GLU A 167 -22.46 -25.50 -3.85
C GLU A 167 -21.46 -25.75 -2.72
N PRO A 168 -21.48 -24.93 -1.63
CA PRO A 168 -20.48 -25.01 -0.60
C PRO A 168 -20.49 -26.37 0.10
N VAL A 169 -19.30 -26.97 0.21
CA VAL A 169 -19.13 -28.20 0.98
C VAL A 169 -18.91 -27.89 2.47
N PRO A 170 -19.28 -28.81 3.38
CA PRO A 170 -19.00 -28.65 4.79
C PRO A 170 -17.51 -28.43 5.08
N LYS A 171 -17.19 -27.64 6.11
CA LYS A 171 -15.81 -27.26 6.46
C LYS A 171 -14.84 -28.44 6.52
N ALA A 172 -15.27 -29.56 7.08
CA ALA A 172 -14.45 -30.78 7.19
C ALA A 172 -14.14 -31.48 5.85
N ALA A 173 -14.88 -31.15 4.78
CA ALA A 173 -14.72 -31.73 3.46
C ALA A 173 -14.07 -30.77 2.44
N ARG A 174 -13.66 -29.57 2.88
CA ARG A 174 -12.99 -28.59 2.02
C ARG A 174 -11.56 -29.00 1.75
N TYR A 175 -11.13 -28.82 0.51
CA TYR A 175 -9.70 -28.92 0.17
C TYR A 175 -8.97 -27.69 0.72
N GLU A 176 -7.85 -27.90 1.38
CA GLU A 176 -6.95 -26.81 1.78
C GLU A 176 -6.17 -26.29 0.56
N HIS A 177 -5.66 -27.22 -0.26
CA HIS A 177 -4.90 -26.97 -1.47
C HIS A 177 -5.73 -27.22 -2.72
N THR A 178 -5.42 -26.49 -3.79
CA THR A 178 -6.08 -26.65 -5.09
C THR A 178 -5.67 -27.93 -5.77
N GLN A 179 -6.62 -28.56 -6.44
CA GLN A 179 -6.42 -29.82 -7.15
C GLN A 179 -6.80 -29.66 -8.61
N LEU A 180 -5.98 -30.20 -9.50
CA LEU A 180 -6.28 -30.35 -10.93
C LEU A 180 -6.70 -31.80 -11.22
N ARG A 181 -7.81 -31.98 -11.91
CA ARG A 181 -8.22 -33.29 -12.48
C ARG A 181 -8.36 -33.15 -13.97
N ASP A 182 -7.55 -33.91 -14.71
CA ASP A 182 -7.75 -34.17 -16.14
C ASP A 182 -8.92 -35.12 -16.27
N MET A 183 -9.98 -34.69 -16.93
CA MET A 183 -11.23 -35.44 -17.07
C MET A 183 -11.33 -36.20 -18.38
N GLU A 184 -10.24 -36.31 -19.13
CA GLU A 184 -10.17 -36.85 -20.48
C GLU A 184 -10.89 -35.99 -21.55
N ASN A 185 -10.75 -36.36 -22.83
CA ASN A 185 -11.38 -35.68 -23.97
C ASN A 185 -11.14 -34.16 -24.04
N GLY A 186 -9.98 -33.67 -23.57
CA GLY A 186 -9.62 -32.26 -23.63
C GLY A 186 -10.32 -31.37 -22.55
N TYR A 187 -10.88 -31.99 -21.53
CA TYR A 187 -11.57 -31.31 -20.43
C TYR A 187 -10.78 -31.45 -19.11
N ALA A 188 -10.55 -30.37 -18.43
CA ALA A 188 -9.93 -30.37 -17.10
C ALA A 188 -10.78 -29.60 -16.09
N LYS A 189 -10.70 -30.00 -14.82
CA LYS A 189 -11.38 -29.33 -13.72
C LYS A 189 -10.39 -28.94 -12.62
N ILE A 190 -10.39 -27.64 -12.24
CA ILE A 190 -9.64 -27.07 -11.13
C ILE A 190 -10.59 -26.98 -9.94
N TYR A 191 -10.25 -27.63 -8.83
CA TYR A 191 -10.96 -27.53 -7.54
C TYR A 191 -10.18 -26.60 -6.64
N VAL A 192 -10.68 -25.41 -6.44
CA VAL A 192 -10.00 -24.36 -5.65
C VAL A 192 -9.96 -24.75 -4.17
N GLY A 193 -8.78 -24.63 -3.54
CA GLY A 193 -8.59 -24.86 -2.11
C GLY A 193 -9.07 -23.66 -1.25
N ASP A 194 -9.47 -23.94 0.00
CA ASP A 194 -9.95 -22.96 0.98
C ASP A 194 -8.80 -22.36 1.80
N SER A 195 -7.76 -21.89 1.12
CA SER A 195 -6.59 -21.24 1.73
C SER A 195 -6.02 -20.17 0.79
N LYS A 196 -5.15 -19.29 1.29
CA LYS A 196 -4.42 -18.33 0.44
C LYS A 196 -3.57 -19.07 -0.59
N GLU A 197 -2.87 -20.09 -0.12
CA GLU A 197 -2.06 -20.97 -0.95
C GLU A 197 -2.91 -21.61 -2.04
N GLY A 198 -4.08 -22.14 -1.68
CA GLY A 198 -5.01 -22.76 -2.63
C GLY A 198 -5.50 -21.78 -3.70
N TRP A 199 -5.77 -20.54 -3.35
CA TRP A 199 -6.17 -19.51 -4.34
C TRP A 199 -5.02 -19.22 -5.31
N VAL A 200 -3.80 -19.04 -4.81
CA VAL A 200 -2.60 -18.83 -5.65
C VAL A 200 -2.33 -20.04 -6.54
N GLU A 201 -2.41 -21.26 -5.98
CA GLU A 201 -2.26 -22.50 -6.73
C GLU A 201 -3.28 -22.61 -7.87
N SER A 202 -4.52 -22.20 -7.64
CA SER A 202 -5.56 -22.21 -8.68
C SER A 202 -5.23 -21.31 -9.86
N LEU A 203 -4.70 -20.11 -9.60
CA LEU A 203 -4.22 -19.20 -10.65
C LEU A 203 -3.02 -19.79 -11.40
N ARG A 204 -2.03 -20.31 -10.68
CA ARG A 204 -0.86 -20.97 -11.31
C ARG A 204 -1.25 -22.16 -12.16
N MET A 205 -2.17 -23.00 -11.69
CA MET A 205 -2.68 -24.13 -12.47
C MET A 205 -3.38 -23.67 -13.75
N TYR A 206 -4.23 -22.66 -13.67
CA TYR A 206 -4.89 -22.09 -14.84
C TYR A 206 -3.87 -21.59 -15.87
N LEU A 207 -2.89 -20.79 -15.44
CA LEU A 207 -1.84 -20.27 -16.32
C LEU A 207 -0.93 -21.39 -16.87
N ASN A 208 -0.62 -22.42 -16.09
CA ASN A 208 0.14 -23.58 -16.54
C ASN A 208 -0.61 -24.33 -17.67
N ILE A 209 -1.93 -24.52 -17.55
CA ILE A 209 -2.73 -25.15 -18.60
C ILE A 209 -2.66 -24.35 -19.91
N LEU A 210 -2.57 -23.03 -19.84
CA LEU A 210 -2.51 -22.16 -21.02
C LEU A 210 -1.12 -22.10 -21.67
N THR A 211 -0.05 -22.44 -20.95
CA THR A 211 1.33 -22.15 -21.37
C THR A 211 2.22 -23.37 -21.51
N LYS A 212 1.91 -24.48 -20.82
CA LYS A 212 2.78 -25.65 -20.80
C LYS A 212 2.33 -26.71 -21.79
N ARG A 213 3.31 -27.35 -22.46
CA ARG A 213 3.10 -28.40 -23.44
C ARG A 213 2.30 -29.61 -22.92
N GLU A 214 2.53 -30.00 -21.68
CA GLU A 214 1.86 -31.15 -21.07
C GLU A 214 0.33 -31.05 -21.05
N TYR A 215 -0.20 -29.81 -21.11
CA TYR A 215 -1.64 -29.51 -21.10
C TYR A 215 -2.21 -29.12 -22.44
N GLU A 216 -1.47 -29.27 -23.55
CA GLU A 216 -1.95 -28.90 -24.90
C GLU A 216 -3.24 -29.59 -25.31
N HIS A 217 -3.48 -30.80 -24.80
CA HIS A 217 -4.69 -31.57 -25.05
C HIS A 217 -5.96 -30.99 -24.38
N ILE A 218 -5.81 -30.05 -23.41
CA ILE A 218 -6.94 -29.46 -22.68
C ILE A 218 -7.48 -28.26 -23.46
N HIS A 219 -8.76 -28.31 -23.84
CA HIS A 219 -9.47 -27.24 -24.53
C HIS A 219 -10.54 -26.57 -23.69
N THR A 220 -11.03 -27.27 -22.68
CA THR A 220 -12.06 -26.75 -21.77
C THR A 220 -11.59 -26.87 -20.33
N ILE A 221 -11.58 -25.73 -19.62
CA ILE A 221 -11.15 -25.61 -18.23
C ILE A 221 -12.37 -25.20 -17.40
N LYS A 222 -12.74 -26.03 -16.43
CA LYS A 222 -13.83 -25.70 -15.49
C LYS A 222 -13.28 -25.46 -14.10
N ILE A 223 -13.65 -24.33 -13.47
CA ILE A 223 -13.24 -24.01 -12.11
C ILE A 223 -14.39 -24.27 -11.14
N SER A 224 -14.12 -25.02 -10.09
CA SER A 224 -15.05 -25.31 -8.99
C SER A 224 -14.61 -24.59 -7.73
N TYR A 225 -15.50 -23.82 -7.16
CA TYR A 225 -15.29 -23.02 -5.94
C TYR A 225 -15.92 -23.66 -4.71
N ASN A 226 -16.43 -24.90 -4.78
CA ASN A 226 -17.24 -25.53 -3.73
C ASN A 226 -16.49 -25.70 -2.40
N SER A 227 -15.16 -25.78 -2.42
CA SER A 227 -14.36 -25.79 -1.19
C SER A 227 -14.12 -24.41 -0.61
N VAL A 228 -14.28 -23.33 -1.39
CA VAL A 228 -14.14 -21.96 -0.87
C VAL A 228 -15.25 -21.70 0.14
N ARG A 229 -14.90 -21.15 1.30
CA ARG A 229 -15.87 -20.81 2.35
C ARG A 229 -16.90 -19.80 1.88
N PRO A 230 -18.15 -19.88 2.33
CA PRO A 230 -19.20 -18.94 1.96
C PRO A 230 -18.94 -17.53 2.49
N ASN A 231 -19.56 -16.55 1.82
CA ASN A 231 -19.56 -15.17 2.30
C ASN A 231 -20.10 -15.09 3.73
N GLY A 232 -19.47 -14.25 4.57
CA GLY A 232 -19.84 -14.05 5.96
C GLY A 232 -19.27 -15.09 6.95
N GLU A 233 -18.58 -16.16 6.49
CA GLU A 233 -17.89 -17.08 7.39
C GLU A 233 -16.68 -16.40 8.03
N ARG A 234 -16.53 -16.54 9.35
CA ARG A 234 -15.50 -15.88 10.15
C ARG A 234 -14.07 -16.32 9.76
N LEU A 235 -13.18 -15.34 9.65
CA LEU A 235 -11.75 -15.55 9.40
C LEU A 235 -10.97 -15.58 10.72
N ASN A 236 -10.35 -16.73 11.04
CA ASN A 236 -9.65 -16.91 12.30
C ASN A 236 -8.22 -16.34 12.32
N THR A 237 -7.64 -16.02 11.16
CA THR A 237 -6.23 -15.55 11.05
C THR A 237 -6.09 -14.04 11.08
N PHE A 238 -6.66 -13.36 10.09
CA PHE A 238 -6.56 -11.90 9.95
C PHE A 238 -7.73 -11.14 10.61
N GLY A 239 -8.76 -11.86 11.05
CA GLY A 239 -10.01 -11.29 11.54
C GLY A 239 -10.97 -10.95 10.39
N GLY A 240 -12.19 -10.49 10.73
CA GLY A 240 -13.24 -10.19 9.75
C GLY A 240 -13.93 -11.43 9.18
N THR A 241 -14.67 -11.26 8.10
CA THR A 241 -15.47 -12.27 7.44
C THR A 241 -14.97 -12.60 6.03
N ALA A 242 -15.28 -13.79 5.55
CA ALA A 242 -14.95 -14.23 4.20
C ALA A 242 -15.81 -13.52 3.16
N SER A 243 -15.22 -13.22 2.02
CA SER A 243 -15.91 -12.64 0.85
C SER A 243 -16.67 -13.67 0.00
N GLY A 244 -16.50 -14.96 0.29
CA GLY A 244 -17.03 -16.04 -0.55
C GLY A 244 -16.24 -16.24 -1.84
N PRO A 245 -16.79 -16.98 -2.82
CA PRO A 245 -16.11 -17.33 -4.07
C PRO A 245 -16.15 -16.24 -5.16
N GLU A 246 -17.05 -15.26 -5.05
CA GLU A 246 -17.32 -14.31 -6.14
C GLU A 246 -16.09 -13.47 -6.53
N PRO A 247 -15.28 -12.92 -5.60
CA PRO A 247 -14.09 -12.18 -5.98
C PRO A 247 -13.10 -13.00 -6.80
N LEU A 248 -12.90 -14.27 -6.44
CA LEU A 248 -12.02 -15.16 -7.19
C LEU A 248 -12.61 -15.54 -8.56
N ARG A 249 -13.93 -15.70 -8.66
CA ARG A 249 -14.63 -15.92 -9.94
C ARG A 249 -14.44 -14.72 -10.87
N GLU A 250 -14.55 -13.49 -10.35
CA GLU A 250 -14.31 -12.27 -11.12
C GLU A 250 -12.87 -12.16 -11.59
N ILE A 251 -11.88 -12.54 -10.75
CA ILE A 251 -10.47 -12.62 -11.16
C ILE A 251 -10.31 -13.53 -12.37
N PHE A 252 -10.79 -14.75 -12.32
CA PHE A 252 -10.63 -15.70 -13.43
C PHE A 252 -11.37 -15.27 -14.70
N ALA A 253 -12.59 -14.81 -14.57
CA ALA A 253 -13.37 -14.32 -15.72
C ALA A 253 -12.70 -13.08 -16.36
N GLY A 254 -12.15 -12.19 -15.54
CA GLY A 254 -11.40 -11.04 -16.02
C GLY A 254 -10.09 -11.41 -16.70
N ILE A 255 -9.30 -12.29 -16.09
CA ILE A 255 -8.02 -12.77 -16.67
C ILE A 255 -8.24 -13.47 -18.00
N ASP A 256 -9.25 -14.35 -18.12
CA ASP A 256 -9.58 -15.01 -19.37
C ASP A 256 -9.85 -14.00 -20.50
N ARG A 257 -10.62 -12.96 -20.21
CA ARG A 257 -10.90 -11.86 -21.16
C ARG A 257 -9.66 -11.03 -21.50
N VAL A 258 -8.80 -10.76 -20.50
CA VAL A 258 -7.51 -10.06 -20.72
C VAL A 258 -6.64 -10.87 -21.67
N LEU A 259 -6.43 -12.16 -21.37
CA LEU A 259 -5.58 -13.04 -22.17
C LEU A 259 -6.11 -13.29 -23.59
N LYS A 260 -7.40 -13.13 -23.82
CA LYS A 260 -8.03 -13.16 -25.15
C LYS A 260 -8.09 -11.79 -25.83
N ASN A 261 -7.53 -10.75 -25.19
CA ASN A 261 -7.55 -9.35 -25.68
C ASN A 261 -8.99 -8.80 -25.86
N GLU A 262 -9.93 -9.22 -25.01
CA GLU A 262 -11.36 -8.88 -25.08
C GLU A 262 -11.81 -7.83 -24.07
N ILE A 263 -10.91 -7.40 -23.18
CA ILE A 263 -11.28 -6.48 -22.10
C ILE A 263 -11.29 -5.02 -22.58
N ASP A 264 -10.37 -4.67 -23.46
CA ASP A 264 -10.22 -3.33 -24.03
C ASP A 264 -10.21 -3.42 -25.57
N PRO A 265 -11.28 -2.94 -26.22
CA PRO A 265 -11.38 -2.99 -27.69
C PRO A 265 -10.40 -2.03 -28.40
N GLY A 266 -9.77 -1.11 -27.67
CA GLY A 266 -8.76 -0.18 -28.20
C GLY A 266 -7.36 -0.76 -28.32
N LEU A 267 -7.13 -1.94 -27.75
CA LEU A 267 -5.82 -2.59 -27.85
C LEU A 267 -5.55 -3.16 -29.25
N ALA A 268 -4.29 -3.06 -29.67
CA ALA A 268 -3.85 -3.76 -30.86
C ALA A 268 -4.09 -5.28 -30.76
N PRO A 269 -4.38 -5.99 -31.86
CA PRO A 269 -4.53 -7.45 -31.84
C PRO A 269 -3.31 -8.15 -31.22
N LEU A 270 -3.54 -9.32 -30.63
CA LEU A 270 -2.46 -10.20 -30.17
C LEU A 270 -1.63 -10.68 -31.37
N VAL A 271 -0.35 -10.94 -31.11
CA VAL A 271 0.59 -11.41 -32.13
C VAL A 271 0.75 -12.93 -32.00
N ASP A 272 0.56 -13.64 -33.13
CA ASP A 272 0.76 -15.09 -33.18
C ASP A 272 2.23 -15.45 -33.02
N VAL A 273 2.48 -16.54 -32.33
CA VAL A 273 3.81 -17.13 -32.25
C VAL A 273 4.13 -17.88 -33.56
N MET A 274 5.22 -17.48 -34.18
CA MET A 274 5.67 -18.12 -35.44
C MET A 274 6.52 -19.35 -35.13
N ALA A 275 6.12 -20.48 -35.67
CA ALA A 275 6.90 -21.70 -35.59
C ALA A 275 8.10 -21.67 -36.58
N PRO A 276 9.29 -22.27 -36.29
CA PRO A 276 9.54 -23.05 -35.08
C PRO A 276 9.82 -22.17 -33.85
N PHE A 277 9.37 -22.62 -32.70
CA PHE A 277 9.53 -21.89 -31.42
C PHE A 277 9.78 -22.87 -30.28
N TYR A 278 10.66 -22.52 -29.35
CA TYR A 278 10.91 -23.27 -28.13
C TYR A 278 11.00 -22.30 -26.94
N HIS A 279 10.31 -22.65 -25.86
CA HIS A 279 10.36 -21.91 -24.60
C HIS A 279 10.91 -22.80 -23.49
N GLU A 280 12.09 -22.44 -22.96
CA GLU A 280 12.86 -23.28 -22.05
C GLU A 280 12.11 -23.61 -20.75
N SER A 281 11.53 -22.60 -20.08
CA SER A 281 10.91 -22.78 -18.76
C SER A 281 9.61 -23.60 -18.78
N THR A 282 8.91 -23.64 -19.90
CA THR A 282 7.63 -24.38 -20.04
C THR A 282 7.75 -25.64 -20.89
N GLY A 283 8.89 -25.84 -21.57
CA GLY A 283 9.11 -26.93 -22.49
C GLY A 283 8.22 -26.85 -23.74
N LEU A 284 7.52 -25.72 -23.96
CA LEU A 284 6.68 -25.50 -25.13
C LEU A 284 7.53 -25.52 -26.41
N THR A 285 7.18 -26.37 -27.36
CA THR A 285 7.84 -26.48 -28.65
C THR A 285 6.80 -26.41 -29.76
N LEU A 286 6.91 -25.43 -30.66
CA LEU A 286 6.08 -25.30 -31.85
C LEU A 286 6.92 -25.62 -33.08
N GLN A 287 6.41 -26.51 -33.94
CA GLN A 287 7.04 -26.92 -35.19
C GLN A 287 6.25 -26.39 -36.38
N HIS A 288 6.89 -26.33 -37.55
CA HIS A 288 6.21 -25.95 -38.78
C HIS A 288 4.93 -26.77 -38.95
N GLY A 289 3.81 -26.12 -39.23
CA GLY A 289 2.49 -26.73 -39.34
C GLY A 289 1.78 -27.01 -38.02
N HIS A 290 2.34 -26.62 -36.87
CA HIS A 290 1.63 -26.69 -35.59
C HIS A 290 0.37 -25.79 -35.64
N PRO A 291 -0.77 -26.27 -35.10
CA PRO A 291 -1.99 -25.46 -35.08
C PRO A 291 -1.74 -24.09 -34.44
N ALA A 292 -2.17 -23.02 -35.10
CA ALA A 292 -2.19 -21.67 -34.53
C ALA A 292 -3.00 -21.66 -33.23
N GLY A 293 -2.66 -20.80 -32.28
CA GLY A 293 -3.39 -20.68 -31.03
C GLY A 293 -2.51 -20.17 -29.86
N TYR A 294 -1.20 -20.12 -30.07
CA TYR A 294 -0.28 -19.49 -29.12
C TYR A 294 0.01 -18.07 -29.56
N GLN A 295 -0.14 -17.15 -28.60
CA GLN A 295 0.03 -15.73 -28.84
C GLN A 295 0.88 -15.09 -27.76
N TYR A 296 1.58 -14.00 -28.12
CA TYR A 296 2.36 -13.18 -27.18
C TYR A 296 1.46 -12.19 -26.46
N VAL A 297 1.69 -12.04 -25.15
CA VAL A 297 1.11 -10.96 -24.36
C VAL A 297 2.02 -9.72 -24.36
N ARG A 298 1.47 -8.59 -23.99
CA ARG A 298 2.18 -7.31 -23.82
C ARG A 298 2.08 -6.84 -22.39
N PRO A 299 2.87 -5.85 -21.93
CA PRO A 299 2.82 -5.34 -20.57
C PRO A 299 1.43 -4.89 -20.11
N ILE A 300 0.61 -4.36 -21.02
CA ILE A 300 -0.77 -3.93 -20.69
C ILE A 300 -1.64 -5.10 -20.17
N HIS A 301 -1.43 -6.32 -20.67
CA HIS A 301 -2.16 -7.50 -20.16
C HIS A 301 -1.73 -7.84 -18.73
N ILE A 302 -0.45 -7.67 -18.42
CA ILE A 302 0.06 -7.88 -17.06
C ILE A 302 -0.46 -6.81 -16.10
N LEU A 303 -0.51 -5.55 -16.53
CA LEU A 303 -1.14 -4.46 -15.79
C LEU A 303 -2.59 -4.78 -15.48
N ASP A 304 -3.36 -5.18 -16.49
CA ASP A 304 -4.78 -5.52 -16.32
C ASP A 304 -4.99 -6.70 -15.38
N ILE A 305 -4.16 -7.75 -15.47
CA ILE A 305 -4.22 -8.92 -14.57
C ILE A 305 -3.91 -8.52 -13.12
N GLY A 306 -2.82 -7.78 -12.89
CA GLY A 306 -2.47 -7.30 -11.55
C GLY A 306 -3.61 -6.49 -10.93
N ASN A 307 -4.15 -5.54 -11.68
CA ASN A 307 -5.26 -4.70 -11.24
C ASN A 307 -6.55 -5.49 -10.97
N LEU A 308 -6.87 -6.52 -11.76
CA LEU A 308 -8.01 -7.41 -11.50
C LEU A 308 -7.83 -8.18 -10.19
N ILE A 309 -6.62 -8.66 -9.93
CA ILE A 309 -6.29 -9.33 -8.67
C ILE A 309 -6.44 -8.34 -7.51
N GLY A 310 -5.81 -7.17 -7.58
CA GLY A 310 -5.86 -6.15 -6.54
C GLY A 310 -7.26 -5.65 -6.21
N ASN A 311 -8.12 -5.48 -7.21
CA ASN A 311 -9.52 -5.09 -7.02
C ASN A 311 -10.35 -6.10 -6.24
N ASN A 312 -10.00 -7.39 -6.35
CA ASN A 312 -10.82 -8.48 -5.84
C ASN A 312 -10.22 -9.17 -4.60
N VAL A 313 -9.00 -8.79 -4.19
CA VAL A 313 -8.41 -9.32 -2.96
C VAL A 313 -8.94 -8.57 -1.75
N VAL A 314 -9.48 -9.34 -0.81
CA VAL A 314 -9.98 -8.85 0.48
C VAL A 314 -9.21 -9.53 1.61
N VAL A 315 -8.63 -8.74 2.52
CA VAL A 315 -7.90 -9.22 3.69
C VAL A 315 -8.64 -8.86 4.96
N GLY A 316 -9.06 -9.88 5.72
CA GLY A 316 -9.80 -9.65 6.96
C GLY A 316 -11.15 -8.94 6.77
N GLY A 317 -11.86 -9.24 5.68
CA GLY A 317 -13.13 -8.58 5.35
C GLY A 317 -12.99 -7.18 4.73
N VAL A 318 -11.76 -6.69 4.54
CA VAL A 318 -11.47 -5.35 4.04
C VAL A 318 -10.53 -5.41 2.85
N ARG A 319 -10.76 -4.57 1.83
CA ARG A 319 -9.78 -4.33 0.76
C ARG A 319 -8.61 -3.53 1.34
N ARG A 320 -7.45 -4.17 1.49
CA ARG A 320 -6.19 -3.54 1.95
C ARG A 320 -5.11 -3.59 0.88
N THR A 321 -5.48 -3.78 -0.36
CA THR A 321 -4.56 -3.86 -1.49
C THR A 321 -4.07 -2.49 -1.92
N ALA A 322 -2.78 -2.39 -2.21
CA ALA A 322 -2.16 -1.25 -2.86
C ALA A 322 -1.15 -1.73 -3.88
N GLU A 323 -1.17 -1.12 -5.04
CA GLU A 323 -0.32 -1.48 -6.17
C GLU A 323 0.31 -0.26 -6.82
N ILE A 324 1.53 -0.42 -7.32
CA ILE A 324 2.13 0.44 -8.32
C ILE A 324 2.63 -0.42 -9.48
N PHE A 325 2.27 -0.02 -10.70
CA PHE A 325 2.78 -0.65 -11.92
C PHE A 325 3.84 0.24 -12.57
N LEU A 326 5.00 -0.35 -12.87
CA LEU A 326 6.08 0.33 -13.55
C LEU A 326 6.17 -0.13 -15.01
N MET A 327 6.29 0.82 -15.93
CA MET A 327 6.31 0.61 -17.38
C MET A 327 7.48 1.30 -18.06
N ASP A 328 7.82 0.84 -19.26
CA ASP A 328 8.82 1.48 -20.12
C ASP A 328 8.34 2.84 -20.62
N ALA A 329 9.28 3.75 -20.87
CA ALA A 329 9.01 5.10 -21.35
C ALA A 329 8.42 5.18 -22.79
N ASP A 330 8.48 4.09 -23.53
CA ASP A 330 7.92 3.96 -24.87
C ASP A 330 6.75 2.96 -24.96
N ASP A 331 6.22 2.52 -23.79
CA ASP A 331 5.05 1.67 -23.73
C ASP A 331 3.75 2.49 -23.67
N TYR A 332 3.33 2.97 -24.82
CA TYR A 332 2.17 3.87 -24.92
C TYR A 332 0.84 3.20 -24.52
N GLU A 333 0.67 1.89 -24.71
CA GLU A 333 -0.52 1.16 -24.23
C GLU A 333 -0.66 1.29 -22.70
N CYS A 334 0.44 1.16 -21.97
CA CYS A 334 0.46 1.31 -20.51
C CYS A 334 0.42 2.77 -20.06
N ILE A 335 1.19 3.67 -20.71
CA ILE A 335 1.23 5.09 -20.36
C ILE A 335 -0.16 5.74 -20.49
N PHE A 336 -0.89 5.40 -21.54
CA PHE A 336 -2.22 5.95 -21.80
C PHE A 336 -3.37 5.05 -21.34
N ALA A 337 -3.09 3.99 -20.57
CA ALA A 337 -4.08 2.97 -20.16
C ALA A 337 -5.32 3.53 -19.44
N LYS A 338 -5.18 4.66 -18.73
CA LYS A 338 -6.25 5.36 -18.01
C LYS A 338 -6.82 6.56 -18.76
N TYR A 339 -6.29 6.89 -19.93
CA TYR A 339 -6.60 8.10 -20.70
C TYR A 339 -7.31 7.77 -22.01
N GLY A 340 -7.68 8.81 -22.73
CA GLY A 340 -8.46 8.69 -23.94
C GLY A 340 -9.96 8.82 -23.67
N LEU A 341 -10.77 8.61 -24.71
CA LEU A 341 -12.21 8.87 -24.66
C LEU A 341 -13.02 7.94 -23.77
N ASN A 342 -12.50 6.75 -23.49
CA ASN A 342 -13.09 5.78 -22.56
C ASN A 342 -12.45 5.86 -21.14
N GLY A 343 -11.58 6.83 -20.91
CA GLY A 343 -10.83 7.02 -19.68
C GLY A 343 -11.19 8.31 -18.95
N ILE A 344 -10.14 9.04 -18.52
CA ILE A 344 -10.25 10.25 -17.71
C ILE A 344 -10.70 11.47 -18.54
N TRP A 345 -10.35 11.54 -19.84
CA TRP A 345 -10.61 12.69 -20.68
C TRP A 345 -11.89 12.57 -21.48
N ASP A 346 -12.61 13.69 -21.59
CA ASP A 346 -13.64 13.88 -22.60
C ASP A 346 -13.04 14.13 -24.00
N ALA A 347 -13.90 14.19 -25.02
CA ALA A 347 -13.47 14.35 -26.39
C ALA A 347 -12.70 15.68 -26.65
N ASP A 348 -13.13 16.77 -26.01
CA ASP A 348 -12.49 18.09 -26.19
C ASP A 348 -11.10 18.12 -25.56
N LYS A 349 -10.96 17.55 -24.35
CA LYS A 349 -9.69 17.45 -23.68
C LYS A 349 -8.73 16.52 -24.43
N HIS A 350 -9.23 15.40 -24.93
CA HIS A 350 -8.45 14.47 -25.73
C HIS A 350 -7.89 15.15 -26.98
N ALA A 351 -8.72 15.88 -27.75
CA ALA A 351 -8.29 16.62 -28.92
C ALA A 351 -7.21 17.68 -28.60
N LYS A 352 -7.37 18.43 -27.50
CA LYS A 352 -6.39 19.42 -27.05
C LYS A 352 -5.04 18.78 -26.66
N VAL A 353 -5.06 17.63 -26.03
CA VAL A 353 -3.83 16.91 -25.68
C VAL A 353 -3.11 16.41 -26.94
N ILE A 354 -3.84 15.90 -27.95
CA ILE A 354 -3.26 15.52 -29.24
C ILE A 354 -2.60 16.73 -29.92
N GLU A 355 -3.31 17.85 -29.99
CA GLU A 355 -2.77 19.10 -30.59
C GLU A 355 -1.49 19.55 -29.87
N LYS A 356 -1.51 19.59 -28.54
CA LYS A 356 -0.34 19.94 -27.72
C LYS A 356 0.82 18.96 -27.95
N THR A 357 0.53 17.66 -27.99
CA THR A 357 1.54 16.62 -28.24
C THR A 357 2.24 16.81 -29.58
N ARG A 358 1.49 17.16 -30.64
CA ARG A 358 2.07 17.51 -31.92
C ARG A 358 2.89 18.80 -31.89
N ALA A 359 2.40 19.81 -31.19
CA ALA A 359 3.14 21.08 -31.05
C ALA A 359 4.49 20.90 -30.32
N LEU A 360 4.59 19.87 -29.45
CA LEU A 360 5.84 19.43 -28.80
C LEU A 360 6.74 18.59 -29.73
N GLY A 361 6.33 18.28 -30.97
CA GLY A 361 7.09 17.44 -31.90
C GLY A 361 7.01 15.93 -31.60
N LEU A 362 6.14 15.50 -30.68
CA LEU A 362 5.96 14.11 -30.27
C LEU A 362 4.96 13.38 -31.18
N GLU A 363 5.35 13.19 -32.45
CA GLU A 363 4.46 12.69 -33.48
C GLU A 363 4.02 11.22 -33.28
N LYS A 364 4.88 10.39 -32.67
CA LYS A 364 4.54 8.98 -32.38
C LYS A 364 3.45 8.89 -31.30
N GLU A 365 3.61 9.66 -30.24
CA GLU A 365 2.68 9.76 -29.13
C GLU A 365 1.33 10.33 -29.59
N ALA A 366 1.37 11.37 -30.42
CA ALA A 366 0.16 11.96 -31.00
C ALA A 366 -0.62 10.97 -31.86
N ARG A 367 0.06 10.19 -32.73
CA ARG A 367 -0.58 9.15 -33.54
C ARG A 367 -1.16 8.04 -32.69
N PHE A 368 -0.48 7.67 -31.61
CA PHE A 368 -1.04 6.66 -30.70
C PHE A 368 -2.32 7.18 -30.03
N LEU A 369 -2.31 8.41 -29.52
CA LEU A 369 -3.50 9.04 -28.93
C LEU A 369 -4.67 9.11 -29.93
N GLU A 370 -4.41 9.42 -31.20
CA GLU A 370 -5.42 9.42 -32.26
C GLU A 370 -6.00 8.05 -32.58
N SER A 371 -5.21 6.99 -32.36
CA SER A 371 -5.64 5.62 -32.60
C SER A 371 -6.57 5.07 -31.51
N LEU A 372 -6.66 5.75 -30.36
CA LEU A 372 -7.57 5.35 -29.28
C LEU A 372 -9.02 5.42 -29.73
N PRO A 373 -9.89 4.48 -29.28
CA PRO A 373 -11.27 4.43 -29.72
C PRO A 373 -12.02 5.70 -29.40
N THR A 374 -12.94 6.07 -30.28
CA THR A 374 -13.85 7.20 -30.08
C THR A 374 -14.77 6.91 -28.88
N PHE A 375 -15.22 8.00 -28.22
CA PHE A 375 -16.14 7.90 -27.09
C PHE A 375 -17.40 7.11 -27.44
N ASP A 376 -17.66 6.06 -26.66
CA ASP A 376 -18.91 5.31 -26.67
C ASP A 376 -19.56 5.42 -25.30
N PRO A 377 -20.74 6.08 -25.19
CA PRO A 377 -21.45 6.21 -23.91
C PRO A 377 -21.91 4.87 -23.33
N ASN A 378 -21.91 3.80 -24.16
CA ASN A 378 -22.26 2.44 -23.73
C ASN A 378 -21.03 1.60 -23.37
N ALA A 379 -19.82 2.09 -23.64
CA ALA A 379 -18.60 1.39 -23.27
C ALA A 379 -18.49 1.26 -21.73
N ARG A 380 -18.13 0.07 -21.27
CA ARG A 380 -17.85 -0.11 -19.85
C ARG A 380 -16.52 0.55 -19.53
N PRO A 381 -16.48 1.48 -18.57
CA PRO A 381 -15.22 2.06 -18.14
C PRO A 381 -14.26 0.96 -17.64
N LEU A 382 -12.97 1.11 -17.96
CA LEU A 382 -11.91 0.18 -17.52
C LEU A 382 -11.53 0.48 -16.05
N HIS A 383 -12.50 0.40 -15.15
CA HIS A 383 -12.36 0.78 -13.75
C HIS A 383 -11.26 0.01 -13.01
N HIS A 384 -10.98 -1.24 -13.40
CA HIS A 384 -9.92 -2.04 -12.80
C HIS A 384 -8.55 -1.36 -12.92
N ARG A 385 -8.28 -0.63 -14.00
CA ARG A 385 -7.01 0.08 -14.23
C ARG A 385 -6.74 1.20 -13.22
N ARG A 386 -7.74 1.61 -12.43
CA ARG A 386 -7.59 2.58 -11.34
C ARG A 386 -7.05 1.95 -10.04
N MET A 387 -6.88 0.63 -10.01
CA MET A 387 -6.38 -0.06 -8.82
C MET A 387 -4.92 0.26 -8.53
N SER A 388 -4.04 0.19 -9.52
CA SER A 388 -2.63 0.54 -9.37
C SER A 388 -2.36 2.01 -9.65
N ASN A 389 -1.33 2.58 -8.99
CA ASN A 389 -0.66 3.78 -9.47
C ASN A 389 0.18 3.38 -10.70
N ASN A 390 0.02 4.06 -11.82
CA ASN A 390 0.79 3.76 -13.03
C ASN A 390 1.93 4.76 -13.15
N SER A 391 3.17 4.27 -13.25
CA SER A 391 4.36 5.12 -13.29
C SER A 391 5.35 4.69 -14.36
N ILE A 392 5.88 5.66 -15.09
CA ILE A 392 6.94 5.45 -16.07
C ILE A 392 8.26 5.27 -15.34
N ALA A 393 8.99 4.19 -15.63
CA ALA A 393 10.30 3.93 -15.09
C ALA A 393 11.39 4.43 -16.05
N PHE A 394 11.90 5.63 -15.81
CA PHE A 394 12.96 6.20 -16.60
C PHE A 394 14.33 5.65 -16.21
N THR A 395 15.04 5.07 -17.14
CA THR A 395 16.43 4.60 -16.99
C THR A 395 17.47 5.63 -17.42
N GLU A 396 17.01 6.71 -18.04
CA GLU A 396 17.77 7.90 -18.44
C GLU A 396 16.85 9.12 -18.37
N GLN A 397 17.42 10.32 -18.35
CA GLN A 397 16.61 11.55 -18.34
C GLN A 397 15.77 11.66 -19.61
N PRO A 398 14.43 11.84 -19.50
CA PRO A 398 13.57 12.03 -20.67
C PRO A 398 13.85 13.38 -21.38
N SER A 399 13.40 13.49 -22.63
CA SER A 399 13.39 14.81 -23.29
C SER A 399 12.45 15.78 -22.56
N ARG A 400 12.71 17.08 -22.67
CA ARG A 400 11.82 18.11 -22.11
C ARG A 400 10.39 18.00 -22.64
N GLU A 401 10.28 17.74 -23.94
CA GLU A 401 9.00 17.62 -24.61
C GLU A 401 8.18 16.46 -24.05
N PHE A 402 8.82 15.29 -23.84
CA PHE A 402 8.14 14.13 -23.30
C PHE A 402 7.77 14.34 -21.82
N LEU A 403 8.66 14.92 -21.01
CA LEU A 403 8.34 15.26 -19.62
C LEU A 403 7.18 16.26 -19.55
N ASN A 404 7.12 17.25 -20.45
CA ASN A 404 6.01 18.20 -20.53
C ASN A 404 4.69 17.50 -20.86
N LEU A 405 4.68 16.50 -21.74
CA LEU A 405 3.49 15.69 -22.00
C LEU A 405 3.05 14.95 -20.72
N VAL A 406 3.98 14.33 -20.00
CA VAL A 406 3.68 13.62 -18.73
C VAL A 406 3.08 14.60 -17.70
N PHE A 407 3.67 15.78 -17.51
CA PHE A 407 3.12 16.80 -16.61
C PHE A 407 1.73 17.30 -17.05
N THR A 408 1.50 17.39 -18.37
CA THR A 408 0.17 17.73 -18.90
C THR A 408 -0.89 16.70 -18.55
N MET A 409 -0.53 15.42 -18.58
CA MET A 409 -1.41 14.33 -18.17
C MET A 409 -1.67 14.36 -16.67
N MET A 410 -0.63 14.52 -15.84
CA MET A 410 -0.75 14.56 -14.39
C MET A 410 -1.66 15.68 -13.87
N GLN A 411 -1.78 16.78 -14.57
CA GLN A 411 -2.71 17.86 -14.21
C GLN A 411 -4.17 17.41 -14.14
N ALA A 412 -4.52 16.32 -14.81
CA ALA A 412 -5.88 15.78 -14.80
C ALA A 412 -6.18 14.96 -13.55
N GLU A 413 -5.30 13.99 -13.21
CA GLU A 413 -5.53 13.06 -12.09
C GLU A 413 -4.22 12.61 -11.37
N GLY A 414 -3.13 13.35 -11.52
CA GLY A 414 -1.86 13.01 -10.86
C GLY A 414 -1.10 11.85 -11.48
N GLU A 415 -1.55 11.29 -12.61
CA GLU A 415 -0.94 10.16 -13.30
C GLU A 415 -0.75 10.46 -14.81
N PRO A 416 0.12 9.67 -15.53
CA PRO A 416 1.04 8.69 -14.96
C PRO A 416 2.08 9.36 -14.09
N GLY A 417 2.43 8.70 -12.96
CA GLY A 417 3.60 9.08 -12.22
C GLY A 417 4.89 8.72 -12.98
N PHE A 418 6.03 9.03 -12.40
CA PHE A 418 7.31 8.59 -12.95
C PHE A 418 8.35 8.38 -11.87
N VAL A 419 9.30 7.50 -12.17
CA VAL A 419 10.40 7.11 -11.30
C VAL A 419 11.70 7.26 -12.09
N ASN A 420 12.67 7.97 -11.52
CA ASN A 420 14.02 8.00 -12.03
C ASN A 420 14.80 6.79 -11.48
N LEU A 421 14.83 5.69 -12.23
CA LEU A 421 15.58 4.49 -11.88
C LEU A 421 17.09 4.69 -11.96
N GLU A 422 17.59 5.66 -12.75
CA GLU A 422 19.00 5.99 -12.80
C GLU A 422 19.49 6.49 -11.43
N GLU A 423 18.78 7.45 -10.82
CA GLU A 423 19.10 7.96 -9.48
C GLU A 423 18.84 6.89 -8.41
N ALA A 424 17.76 6.13 -8.52
CA ALA A 424 17.48 5.00 -7.63
C ALA A 424 18.65 3.99 -7.60
N ARG A 425 19.25 3.70 -8.76
CA ARG A 425 20.38 2.79 -8.89
C ARG A 425 21.70 3.35 -8.38
N LYS A 426 21.88 4.66 -8.34
CA LYS A 426 23.03 5.28 -7.64
C LYS A 426 22.95 5.01 -6.14
N ARG A 427 21.76 5.07 -5.55
CA ARG A 427 21.52 4.77 -4.13
C ARG A 427 21.57 3.27 -3.83
N ARG A 428 21.01 2.47 -4.74
CA ARG A 428 20.95 1.02 -4.66
C ARG A 428 21.19 0.41 -6.04
N PRO A 429 22.39 -0.14 -6.32
CA PRO A 429 22.76 -0.61 -7.67
C PRO A 429 21.78 -1.62 -8.30
N ASN A 430 21.14 -2.46 -7.49
CA ASN A 430 20.15 -3.45 -7.93
C ASN A 430 18.69 -2.99 -7.70
N ALA A 431 18.43 -1.69 -7.71
CA ALA A 431 17.05 -1.19 -7.68
C ALA A 431 16.34 -1.51 -8.99
N GLU A 432 15.22 -2.22 -8.87
CA GLU A 432 14.33 -2.58 -9.99
C GLU A 432 13.01 -1.81 -9.95
N GLY A 433 12.62 -1.32 -8.78
CA GLY A 433 11.43 -0.52 -8.58
C GLY A 433 11.24 -0.10 -7.14
N LEU A 434 9.99 0.18 -6.78
CA LEU A 434 9.59 0.64 -5.46
C LEU A 434 8.22 0.08 -5.07
N ASN A 435 7.86 0.25 -3.80
CA ASN A 435 6.53 -0.03 -3.29
C ASN A 435 5.51 1.06 -3.73
N PRO A 436 4.20 0.83 -3.54
CA PRO A 436 3.14 1.76 -4.00
C PRO A 436 3.26 3.21 -3.52
N CYS A 437 3.80 3.43 -2.34
CA CYS A 437 4.03 4.77 -1.78
C CYS A 437 5.35 5.40 -2.24
N ALA A 438 6.14 4.69 -3.03
CA ALA A 438 7.41 5.10 -3.62
C ALA A 438 8.54 5.44 -2.62
N GLU A 439 8.40 5.08 -1.33
CA GLU A 439 9.42 5.40 -0.32
C GLU A 439 10.57 4.40 -0.25
N ILE A 440 10.40 3.16 -0.74
CA ILE A 440 11.39 2.10 -0.61
C ILE A 440 11.91 1.63 -1.96
N LEU A 441 13.22 1.69 -2.14
CA LEU A 441 13.91 1.17 -3.32
C LEU A 441 14.09 -0.34 -3.18
N LEU A 442 13.59 -1.11 -4.14
CA LEU A 442 13.47 -2.55 -4.06
C LEU A 442 14.08 -3.26 -5.28
N ASP A 443 14.71 -4.40 -5.02
CA ASP A 443 14.98 -5.42 -6.02
C ASP A 443 13.75 -6.30 -6.23
N SER A 444 13.72 -7.10 -7.28
CA SER A 444 12.67 -8.12 -7.43
C SER A 444 12.71 -9.11 -6.28
N TYR A 445 11.56 -9.51 -5.78
CA TYR A 445 11.35 -10.29 -4.54
C TYR A 445 11.84 -9.58 -3.26
N GLY A 446 12.03 -8.27 -3.32
CA GLY A 446 12.44 -7.46 -2.18
C GLY A 446 11.26 -7.05 -1.31
N VAL A 447 11.52 -6.99 0.00
CA VAL A 447 10.58 -6.48 1.02
C VAL A 447 11.28 -5.51 1.96
N CYS A 448 10.49 -4.65 2.60
CA CYS A 448 10.98 -3.77 3.66
C CYS A 448 9.93 -3.60 4.75
N ASN A 449 10.40 -3.52 6.00
CA ASN A 449 9.59 -3.10 7.12
C ASN A 449 9.93 -1.66 7.53
N LEU A 450 9.02 -1.02 8.24
CA LEU A 450 9.06 0.41 8.52
C LEU A 450 8.89 0.68 10.01
N THR A 451 9.56 1.73 10.51
CA THR A 451 9.37 2.29 11.84
C THR A 451 9.20 3.80 11.73
N THR A 452 8.67 4.46 12.73
CA THR A 452 8.40 5.90 12.69
C THR A 452 8.73 6.56 14.02
N VAL A 453 9.38 7.72 13.99
CA VAL A 453 9.56 8.61 15.15
C VAL A 453 8.69 9.84 14.97
N ASN A 454 7.89 10.17 15.97
CA ASN A 454 7.07 11.38 16.03
C ASN A 454 7.88 12.53 16.65
N MET A 455 8.38 13.41 15.81
CA MET A 455 9.27 14.49 16.25
C MET A 455 8.61 15.51 17.17
N THR A 456 7.28 15.70 17.07
CA THR A 456 6.55 16.70 17.87
C THR A 456 6.60 16.38 19.36
N THR A 457 6.66 15.11 19.75
CA THR A 457 6.69 14.68 21.15
C THR A 457 8.01 14.96 21.85
N PHE A 458 9.05 15.27 21.10
CA PHE A 458 10.38 15.65 21.61
C PHE A 458 10.59 17.17 21.66
N VAL A 459 9.57 17.97 21.37
CA VAL A 459 9.63 19.42 21.53
C VAL A 459 9.12 19.81 22.92
N ARG A 460 9.95 20.50 23.69
CA ARG A 460 9.63 20.98 25.04
C ARG A 460 10.07 22.43 25.18
N ASN A 461 9.14 23.33 25.51
CA ASN A 461 9.43 24.76 25.69
C ASN A 461 10.16 25.42 24.53
N GLY A 462 9.83 25.02 23.27
CA GLY A 462 10.47 25.56 22.05
C GLY A 462 11.86 25.00 21.74
N GLU A 463 12.29 23.94 22.43
CA GLU A 463 13.56 23.24 22.16
C GLU A 463 13.35 21.75 21.98
N PHE A 464 14.23 21.09 21.22
CA PHE A 464 14.24 19.64 21.12
C PHE A 464 14.87 18.97 22.35
N ASP A 465 14.22 17.95 22.87
CA ASP A 465 14.87 16.90 23.65
C ASP A 465 15.73 16.04 22.72
N VAL A 466 16.90 16.55 22.38
CA VAL A 466 17.82 15.93 21.42
C VAL A 466 18.24 14.53 21.88
N ARG A 467 18.47 14.34 23.19
CA ARG A 467 18.87 13.05 23.74
C ARG A 467 17.77 12.01 23.58
N GLY A 468 16.54 12.35 23.94
CA GLY A 468 15.39 11.45 23.78
C GLY A 468 15.12 11.11 22.32
N LEU A 469 15.24 12.10 21.42
CA LEU A 469 15.03 11.89 19.98
C LEU A 469 16.11 10.99 19.35
N ILE A 470 17.39 11.18 19.70
CA ILE A 470 18.49 10.31 19.27
C ILE A 470 18.30 8.87 19.76
N GLU A 471 17.86 8.69 21.00
CA GLU A 471 17.58 7.36 21.55
C GLU A 471 16.41 6.68 20.82
N ALA A 472 15.32 7.41 20.56
CA ALA A 472 14.19 6.90 19.78
C ALA A 472 14.60 6.49 18.36
N GLN A 473 15.49 7.27 17.72
CA GLN A 473 16.02 6.96 16.40
C GLN A 473 16.87 5.67 16.40
N ARG A 474 17.70 5.48 17.44
CA ARG A 474 18.46 4.23 17.63
C ARG A 474 17.54 3.04 17.84
N LEU A 475 16.55 3.18 18.73
CA LEU A 475 15.56 2.10 18.96
C LEU A 475 14.77 1.76 17.70
N SER A 476 14.42 2.75 16.87
CA SER A 476 13.76 2.52 15.58
C SER A 476 14.61 1.71 14.61
N ALA A 477 15.90 2.03 14.48
CA ALA A 477 16.84 1.27 13.64
C ALA A 477 17.00 -0.17 14.14
N ARG A 478 17.13 -0.36 15.45
CA ARG A 478 17.24 -1.68 16.10
C ARG A 478 15.99 -2.51 15.89
N ALA A 479 14.81 -1.91 16.12
CA ALA A 479 13.53 -2.58 15.92
C ALA A 479 13.30 -2.99 14.46
N GLY A 480 13.66 -2.12 13.50
CA GLY A 480 13.63 -2.43 12.09
C GLY A 480 14.53 -3.61 11.73
N LEU A 481 15.77 -3.63 12.24
CA LEU A 481 16.70 -4.71 11.96
C LEU A 481 16.22 -6.05 12.53
N ARG A 482 15.61 -6.05 13.74
CA ARG A 482 15.00 -7.27 14.30
C ARG A 482 13.91 -7.85 13.41
N MET A 483 13.10 -7.03 12.76
CA MET A 483 12.07 -7.51 11.83
C MET A 483 12.69 -8.31 10.66
N THR A 484 13.91 -7.99 10.25
CA THR A 484 14.60 -8.72 9.17
C THR A 484 15.09 -10.12 9.60
N LEU A 485 14.98 -10.48 10.87
CA LEU A 485 15.29 -11.81 11.39
C LEU A 485 14.15 -12.81 11.22
N ALA A 486 12.94 -12.34 10.89
CA ALA A 486 11.82 -13.21 10.56
C ALA A 486 12.13 -13.98 9.26
N GLU A 487 11.90 -15.28 9.28
CA GLU A 487 12.04 -16.14 8.10
C GLU A 487 10.74 -16.09 7.30
N LEU A 488 10.82 -15.58 6.07
CA LEU A 488 9.64 -15.42 5.22
C LEU A 488 9.21 -16.77 4.64
N GLU A 489 7.93 -16.96 4.51
CA GLU A 489 7.29 -18.20 4.04
C GLU A 489 7.53 -18.49 2.54
N LEU A 490 7.92 -17.47 1.74
CA LEU A 490 8.27 -17.63 0.33
C LEU A 490 9.81 -17.65 0.17
N PRO A 491 10.42 -18.77 -0.28
CA PRO A 491 11.88 -18.93 -0.26
C PRO A 491 12.67 -17.87 -1.03
N HIS A 492 12.22 -17.47 -2.23
CA HIS A 492 12.90 -16.43 -3.02
C HIS A 492 12.88 -15.08 -2.29
N TRP A 493 11.75 -14.73 -1.73
CA TRP A 493 11.57 -13.50 -0.95
C TRP A 493 12.43 -13.51 0.31
N ASN A 494 12.48 -14.65 0.99
CA ASN A 494 13.34 -14.81 2.17
C ASN A 494 14.81 -14.63 1.84
N ALA A 495 15.28 -15.20 0.74
CA ALA A 495 16.67 -15.07 0.29
C ALA A 495 17.07 -13.61 0.02
N ILE A 496 16.23 -12.85 -0.68
CA ILE A 496 16.46 -11.42 -0.96
C ILE A 496 16.38 -10.60 0.32
N GLN A 497 15.38 -10.83 1.17
CA GLN A 497 15.24 -10.15 2.45
C GLN A 497 16.47 -10.35 3.35
N GLN A 498 16.99 -11.57 3.44
CA GLN A 498 18.19 -11.85 4.25
C GLN A 498 19.47 -11.29 3.65
N ARG A 499 19.56 -11.18 2.33
CA ARG A 499 20.66 -10.52 1.63
C ARG A 499 20.67 -9.01 1.91
N ASP A 500 19.53 -8.36 1.75
CA ASP A 500 19.42 -6.90 1.71
C ASP A 500 19.13 -6.29 3.09
N ARG A 501 18.39 -6.97 3.95
CA ARG A 501 17.96 -6.54 5.29
C ARG A 501 17.46 -5.10 5.34
N LEU A 502 16.59 -4.71 4.40
CA LEU A 502 16.14 -3.34 4.26
C LEU A 502 15.36 -2.86 5.47
N LEU A 503 15.67 -1.68 5.92
CA LEU A 503 14.95 -0.92 6.94
C LEU A 503 14.36 0.34 6.32
N GLY A 504 13.29 0.84 6.92
CA GLY A 504 12.71 2.14 6.62
C GLY A 504 12.43 2.90 7.90
N THR A 505 13.47 3.49 8.53
CA THR A 505 13.27 4.39 9.66
C THR A 505 12.76 5.74 9.16
N SER A 506 11.56 6.11 9.59
CA SER A 506 10.82 7.28 9.12
C SER A 506 10.61 8.30 10.23
N LEU A 507 10.30 9.52 9.84
CA LEU A 507 9.95 10.63 10.73
C LEU A 507 8.54 11.14 10.39
N THR A 508 7.78 11.57 11.40
CA THR A 508 6.50 12.25 11.20
C THR A 508 6.38 13.47 12.13
N GLY A 509 5.47 14.39 11.82
CA GLY A 509 5.36 15.66 12.54
C GLY A 509 6.55 16.59 12.34
N VAL A 510 7.30 16.42 11.26
CA VAL A 510 8.59 17.10 11.05
C VAL A 510 8.42 18.60 10.92
N LYS A 511 7.51 19.05 10.06
CA LYS A 511 7.30 20.49 9.83
C LYS A 511 6.68 21.18 11.02
N ASP A 512 5.79 20.51 11.74
CA ASP A 512 5.22 21.02 12.99
C ASP A 512 6.31 21.16 14.07
N ALA A 513 7.19 20.17 14.19
CA ALA A 513 8.28 20.20 15.18
C ALA A 513 9.32 21.29 14.86
N PHE A 514 9.78 21.40 13.62
CA PHE A 514 10.74 22.44 13.23
C PHE A 514 10.18 23.85 13.38
N ALA A 515 8.91 24.05 13.06
CA ALA A 515 8.23 25.33 13.29
C ALA A 515 8.17 25.67 14.77
N ALA A 516 7.86 24.70 15.63
CA ALA A 516 7.77 24.90 17.08
C ALA A 516 9.12 25.26 17.72
N VAL A 517 10.24 24.79 17.19
CA VAL A 517 11.59 25.13 17.69
C VAL A 517 12.23 26.31 16.93
N GLY A 518 11.59 26.81 15.87
CA GLY A 518 12.06 27.97 15.11
C GLY A 518 13.37 27.73 14.34
N PHE A 519 13.59 26.52 13.80
CA PHE A 519 14.78 26.22 13.02
C PHE A 519 14.78 26.96 11.68
N SER A 520 15.96 27.43 11.28
CA SER A 520 16.23 27.82 9.88
C SER A 520 16.47 26.58 9.02
N THR A 521 16.30 26.69 7.71
CA THR A 521 16.54 25.57 6.74
C THR A 521 17.92 24.92 6.95
N ALA A 522 18.97 25.71 7.15
CA ALA A 522 20.31 25.19 7.41
C ALA A 522 20.40 24.36 8.70
N LYS A 523 19.67 24.75 9.75
CA LYS A 523 19.58 23.97 10.98
C LYS A 523 18.75 22.71 10.80
N GLU A 524 17.64 22.76 10.05
CA GLU A 524 16.84 21.61 9.69
C GLU A 524 17.71 20.56 9.00
N SER A 525 18.43 20.95 7.94
CA SER A 525 19.32 20.09 7.17
C SER A 525 20.40 19.42 8.03
N GLY A 526 21.08 20.19 8.88
CA GLY A 526 22.10 19.66 9.79
C GLY A 526 21.52 18.69 10.83
N PHE A 527 20.32 18.97 11.33
CA PHE A 527 19.63 18.10 12.29
C PHE A 527 19.14 16.79 11.63
N LEU A 528 18.56 16.88 10.44
CA LEU A 528 18.19 15.71 9.63
C LEU A 528 19.40 14.83 9.35
N GLY A 529 20.54 15.42 8.98
CA GLY A 529 21.80 14.68 8.77
C GLY A 529 22.24 13.93 10.02
N THR A 530 22.11 14.53 11.20
CA THR A 530 22.42 13.89 12.48
C THR A 530 21.50 12.69 12.73
N LEU A 531 20.20 12.84 12.50
CA LEU A 531 19.22 11.75 12.68
C LEU A 531 19.44 10.61 11.70
N GLY A 532 19.75 10.92 10.42
CA GLY A 532 20.05 9.91 9.41
C GLY A 532 21.31 9.12 9.75
N ALA A 533 22.41 9.81 10.12
CA ALA A 533 23.65 9.18 10.56
C ALA A 533 23.43 8.30 11.79
N THR A 534 22.67 8.78 12.78
CA THR A 534 22.33 7.99 13.98
C THR A 534 21.66 6.66 13.63
N ALA A 535 20.68 6.67 12.74
CA ALA A 535 20.00 5.45 12.33
C ALA A 535 20.93 4.49 11.59
N ARG A 536 21.76 4.99 10.67
CA ARG A 536 22.72 4.19 9.90
C ARG A 536 23.78 3.56 10.84
N GLU A 537 24.42 4.36 11.67
CA GLU A 537 25.46 3.88 12.58
C GLU A 537 24.92 2.84 13.56
N GLU A 538 23.73 3.05 14.10
CA GLU A 538 23.11 2.10 15.01
C GLU A 538 22.70 0.80 14.30
N ALA A 539 22.17 0.87 13.10
CA ALA A 539 21.82 -0.31 12.30
C ALA A 539 23.09 -1.15 12.01
N ASP A 540 24.18 -0.52 11.60
CA ASP A 540 25.45 -1.19 11.30
C ASP A 540 26.07 -1.80 12.57
N ARG A 541 26.00 -1.10 13.70
CA ARG A 541 26.48 -1.59 14.99
C ARG A 541 25.68 -2.80 15.45
N TYR A 542 24.35 -2.69 15.39
CA TYR A 542 23.46 -3.77 15.85
C TYR A 542 23.51 -5.00 14.94
N ALA A 543 23.71 -4.83 13.64
CA ALA A 543 23.93 -5.95 12.73
C ALA A 543 25.16 -6.79 13.12
N LYS A 544 26.24 -6.12 13.57
CA LYS A 544 27.44 -6.81 14.09
C LYS A 544 27.13 -7.56 15.40
N GLU A 545 26.36 -6.96 16.30
CA GLU A 545 25.92 -7.61 17.53
C GLU A 545 25.09 -8.86 17.23
N LEU A 546 24.16 -8.77 16.29
CA LEU A 546 23.31 -9.89 15.86
C LEU A 546 24.03 -10.88 14.92
N ARG A 547 25.27 -10.59 14.49
CA ARG A 547 26.04 -11.41 13.56
C ARG A 547 25.35 -11.65 12.22
N VAL A 548 24.71 -10.61 11.71
CA VAL A 548 24.07 -10.61 10.39
C VAL A 548 24.71 -9.56 9.49
N SER A 549 24.43 -9.63 8.18
CA SER A 549 24.84 -8.58 7.24
C SER A 549 24.25 -7.23 7.62
N ALA A 550 25.02 -6.16 7.44
CA ALA A 550 24.52 -4.81 7.59
C ALA A 550 23.37 -4.53 6.61
N PRO A 551 22.34 -3.76 7.01
CA PRO A 551 21.27 -3.36 6.13
C PRO A 551 21.79 -2.57 4.93
N LEU A 552 21.28 -2.88 3.74
CA LEU A 552 21.69 -2.17 2.52
C LEU A 552 21.28 -0.70 2.58
N LEU A 553 20.04 -0.41 2.96
CA LEU A 553 19.51 0.94 3.19
C LEU A 553 18.68 0.98 4.49
N VAL A 554 18.67 2.13 5.18
CA VAL A 554 18.12 2.26 6.54
C VAL A 554 17.02 3.32 6.66
N THR A 555 17.17 4.48 6.03
CA THR A 555 16.30 5.63 6.26
C THR A 555 15.39 5.93 5.08
N THR A 556 14.18 6.35 5.41
CA THR A 556 13.16 6.79 4.45
C THR A 556 12.22 7.80 5.10
N VAL A 557 11.30 8.36 4.33
CA VAL A 557 10.12 9.05 4.87
C VAL A 557 8.86 8.43 4.27
N LYS A 558 8.02 7.88 5.14
CA LYS A 558 6.71 7.31 4.79
C LYS A 558 5.67 8.41 4.58
N PRO A 559 4.55 8.12 3.87
CA PRO A 559 3.41 9.03 3.83
C PRO A 559 2.77 9.27 5.20
N GLU A 560 2.87 8.32 6.14
CA GLU A 560 2.40 8.38 7.54
C GLU A 560 0.89 8.63 7.69
N GLY A 561 0.08 8.25 6.71
CA GLY A 561 -1.34 8.57 6.63
C GLY A 561 -2.17 8.13 7.85
N THR A 562 -1.88 6.97 8.45
CA THR A 562 -2.62 6.43 9.61
C THR A 562 -1.92 6.73 10.93
N ILE A 563 -0.60 6.53 11.01
CA ILE A 563 0.16 6.72 12.26
C ILE A 563 0.13 8.18 12.72
N SER A 564 0.20 9.15 11.79
CA SER A 564 0.07 10.57 12.15
C SER A 564 -1.28 10.89 12.80
N GLN A 565 -2.35 10.19 12.42
CA GLN A 565 -3.67 10.33 13.02
C GLN A 565 -3.75 9.66 14.40
N VAL A 566 -3.15 8.49 14.58
CA VAL A 566 -3.01 7.85 15.91
C VAL A 566 -2.21 8.75 16.84
N ALA A 567 -1.19 9.43 16.31
CA ALA A 567 -0.40 10.43 17.02
C ALA A 567 -1.13 11.78 17.24
N GLY A 568 -2.45 11.83 17.01
CA GLY A 568 -3.28 12.99 17.31
C GLY A 568 -3.49 13.98 16.17
N GLY A 569 -3.11 13.64 14.95
CA GLY A 569 -3.25 14.49 13.76
C GLY A 569 -2.04 15.40 13.51
N VAL A 570 -0.85 14.94 13.88
CA VAL A 570 0.42 15.62 13.53
C VAL A 570 0.63 15.66 12.02
N SER A 571 1.46 16.55 11.51
CA SER A 571 1.79 16.62 10.09
C SER A 571 2.37 15.29 9.58
N SER A 572 1.87 14.81 8.44
CA SER A 572 2.24 13.49 7.90
C SER A 572 3.62 13.55 7.24
N GLY A 573 4.56 12.73 7.73
CA GLY A 573 5.91 12.65 7.19
C GLY A 573 6.57 14.02 7.10
N LEU A 574 6.95 14.43 5.89
CA LEU A 574 7.58 15.71 5.60
C LEU A 574 6.58 16.80 5.12
N HIS A 575 5.27 16.48 5.07
CA HIS A 575 4.26 17.45 4.62
C HIS A 575 4.00 18.53 5.67
N TRP A 576 3.45 19.66 5.23
CA TRP A 576 2.86 20.66 6.11
C TRP A 576 1.46 20.25 6.54
N SER A 577 1.06 20.68 7.74
CA SER A 577 -0.30 20.50 8.22
C SER A 577 -1.31 21.23 7.34
N HIS A 578 -2.54 20.71 7.30
CA HIS A 578 -3.60 21.28 6.48
C HIS A 578 -3.95 22.72 6.89
N SER A 579 -4.12 22.96 8.20
CA SER A 579 -4.50 24.24 8.79
C SER A 579 -4.10 24.23 10.27
N PRO A 580 -3.97 25.39 10.96
CA PRO A 580 -3.75 25.42 12.39
C PRO A 580 -4.85 24.71 13.18
N TYR A 581 -6.10 24.85 12.75
CA TYR A 581 -7.27 24.16 13.27
C TYR A 581 -8.10 23.64 12.11
N TYR A 582 -8.50 22.36 12.17
CA TYR A 582 -9.29 21.74 11.11
C TYR A 582 -10.15 20.61 11.62
N ILE A 583 -11.16 20.25 10.85
CA ILE A 583 -11.92 19.01 11.02
C ILE A 583 -11.25 17.95 10.13
N ARG A 584 -10.85 16.85 10.76
CA ARG A 584 -10.50 15.61 10.05
C ARG A 584 -11.72 14.71 10.01
N ARG A 585 -12.13 14.27 8.81
CA ARG A 585 -13.29 13.39 8.64
C ARG A 585 -12.85 11.98 8.31
N ILE A 586 -13.44 11.03 9.01
CA ILE A 586 -13.20 9.60 8.81
C ILE A 586 -14.50 8.93 8.39
N ARG A 587 -14.45 8.18 7.28
CA ARG A 587 -15.57 7.36 6.81
C ARG A 587 -15.55 6.00 7.50
N ILE A 588 -16.73 5.48 7.82
CA ILE A 588 -16.93 4.18 8.44
C ILE A 588 -18.26 3.58 7.95
N ASN A 589 -18.35 2.26 7.84
CA ASN A 589 -19.60 1.60 7.51
C ASN A 589 -20.65 1.89 8.60
N ALA A 590 -21.87 2.17 8.19
CA ALA A 590 -22.95 2.50 9.12
C ALA A 590 -23.34 1.32 10.04
N SER A 591 -23.07 0.08 9.62
CA SER A 591 -23.28 -1.13 10.43
C SER A 591 -22.14 -1.45 11.40
N ASP A 592 -21.00 -0.74 11.32
CA ASP A 592 -19.86 -0.99 12.19
C ASP A 592 -20.18 -0.68 13.66
N SER A 593 -19.83 -1.60 14.55
CA SER A 593 -20.03 -1.46 15.99
C SER A 593 -19.38 -0.18 16.56
N LEU A 594 -18.23 0.21 16.01
CA LEU A 594 -17.55 1.43 16.41
C LEU A 594 -18.34 2.68 16.02
N ALA A 595 -19.03 2.65 14.87
CA ALA A 595 -19.92 3.73 14.43
C ALA A 595 -21.09 3.92 15.40
N GLN A 596 -21.71 2.83 15.85
CA GLN A 596 -22.80 2.89 16.81
C GLN A 596 -22.32 3.41 18.17
N ALA A 597 -21.15 2.98 18.64
CA ALA A 597 -20.57 3.45 19.88
C ALA A 597 -20.31 4.97 19.88
N VAL A 598 -19.82 5.55 18.79
CA VAL A 598 -19.55 7.00 18.71
C VAL A 598 -20.83 7.82 18.55
N ILE A 599 -21.90 7.25 17.96
CA ILE A 599 -23.24 7.89 17.95
C ILE A 599 -23.76 7.99 19.39
N ASP A 600 -23.67 6.95 20.19
CA ASP A 600 -24.09 6.94 21.60
C ASP A 600 -23.25 7.89 22.47
N LEU A 601 -21.99 8.09 22.11
CA LEU A 601 -21.13 9.11 22.75
C LEU A 601 -21.56 10.54 22.40
N GLY A 602 -22.42 10.70 21.40
CA GLY A 602 -22.86 12.00 20.92
C GLY A 602 -21.82 12.75 20.09
N TRP A 603 -20.87 12.02 19.47
CA TRP A 603 -19.94 12.62 18.52
C TRP A 603 -20.65 13.07 17.25
N THR A 604 -20.05 14.01 16.51
CA THR A 604 -20.60 14.50 15.27
C THR A 604 -20.44 13.44 14.18
N VAL A 605 -21.56 12.80 13.85
CA VAL A 605 -21.66 11.77 12.81
C VAL A 605 -22.62 12.26 11.71
N ASN A 606 -22.18 12.22 10.47
CA ASN A 606 -22.94 12.66 9.31
C ASN A 606 -23.21 11.48 8.37
N PRO A 607 -24.38 11.44 7.67
CA PRO A 607 -24.55 10.51 6.55
C PRO A 607 -23.65 10.94 5.39
N GLU A 608 -23.14 9.98 4.61
CA GLU A 608 -22.38 10.28 3.40
C GLU A 608 -23.16 11.17 2.42
N VAL A 609 -22.46 12.06 1.71
CA VAL A 609 -23.05 12.95 0.70
C VAL A 609 -23.75 12.12 -0.38
N GLY A 610 -24.95 12.54 -0.78
CA GLY A 610 -25.77 11.82 -1.75
C GLY A 610 -26.66 10.71 -1.17
N THR A 611 -26.63 10.48 0.15
CA THR A 611 -27.54 9.54 0.80
C THR A 611 -28.99 10.01 0.65
N PRO A 612 -29.93 9.16 0.17
CA PRO A 612 -31.35 9.53 -0.01
C PRO A 612 -32.04 9.85 1.32
N GLY A 613 -32.93 10.85 1.32
CA GLY A 613 -33.75 11.26 2.46
C GLY A 613 -34.00 12.76 2.48
N GLU A 614 -35.18 13.18 2.91
CA GLU A 614 -35.56 14.59 3.03
C GLU A 614 -35.03 15.19 4.34
N THR A 615 -35.11 14.43 5.44
CA THR A 615 -34.65 14.84 6.75
C THR A 615 -33.24 14.25 7.08
N ARG A 616 -32.58 14.82 8.10
CA ARG A 616 -31.30 14.26 8.58
C ARG A 616 -31.50 12.85 9.13
N GLU A 617 -32.59 12.61 9.86
CA GLU A 617 -32.93 11.31 10.43
C GLU A 617 -33.11 10.24 9.34
N GLU A 618 -33.84 10.58 8.26
CA GLU A 618 -34.00 9.68 7.12
C GLU A 618 -32.65 9.36 6.44
N ARG A 619 -31.82 10.38 6.21
CA ARG A 619 -30.52 10.17 5.63
C ARG A 619 -29.62 9.33 6.54
N MET A 620 -29.63 9.56 7.86
CA MET A 620 -28.90 8.71 8.81
C MET A 620 -29.36 7.26 8.75
N SER A 621 -30.67 7.00 8.66
CA SER A 621 -31.25 5.65 8.55
C SER A 621 -30.92 4.96 7.23
N ASN A 622 -30.82 5.72 6.14
CA ASN A 622 -30.57 5.20 4.79
C ASN A 622 -29.07 5.12 4.45
N ALA A 623 -28.20 5.70 5.27
CA ALA A 623 -26.78 5.75 5.00
C ALA A 623 -26.14 4.36 5.11
N ARG A 624 -25.31 4.01 4.13
CA ARG A 624 -24.42 2.85 4.19
C ARG A 624 -23.08 3.22 4.79
N THR A 625 -22.68 4.48 4.68
CA THR A 625 -21.44 5.04 5.19
C THR A 625 -21.74 6.26 6.05
N TYR A 626 -21.15 6.32 7.22
CA TYR A 626 -21.11 7.50 8.07
C TYR A 626 -19.79 8.24 7.93
N VAL A 627 -19.83 9.56 8.16
CA VAL A 627 -18.68 10.45 8.17
C VAL A 627 -18.58 11.10 9.54
N ILE A 628 -17.50 10.83 10.27
CA ILE A 628 -17.29 11.30 11.64
C ILE A 628 -16.32 12.46 11.62
N ASP A 629 -16.68 13.55 12.31
CA ASP A 629 -15.90 14.77 12.41
C ASP A 629 -15.00 14.74 13.65
N PHE A 630 -13.68 14.96 13.45
CA PHE A 630 -12.69 15.08 14.51
C PHE A 630 -12.03 16.45 14.46
N PRO A 631 -12.22 17.30 15.48
CA PRO A 631 -11.49 18.56 15.56
C PRO A 631 -10.01 18.30 15.90
N VAL A 632 -9.12 18.93 15.14
CA VAL A 632 -7.67 18.80 15.30
C VAL A 632 -7.03 20.18 15.40
N ALA A 633 -6.11 20.33 16.35
CA ALA A 633 -5.22 21.48 16.47
C ALA A 633 -3.80 21.06 16.16
N SER A 634 -3.28 21.45 15.01
CA SER A 634 -1.90 21.12 14.61
C SER A 634 -0.88 22.07 15.25
N GLY A 635 -1.31 23.27 15.65
CA GLY A 635 -0.41 24.33 16.10
C GLY A 635 0.50 24.89 15.01
N ALA A 636 0.29 24.50 13.73
CA ALA A 636 1.15 24.88 12.63
C ALA A 636 1.15 26.40 12.41
N ALA A 637 2.34 26.98 12.39
CA ALA A 637 2.52 28.38 12.03
C ALA A 637 2.45 28.61 10.51
N ARG A 638 2.81 27.61 9.72
CA ARG A 638 2.69 27.55 8.26
C ARG A 638 1.98 26.28 7.85
N THR A 639 1.17 26.38 6.84
CA THR A 639 0.30 25.29 6.37
C THR A 639 0.60 24.97 4.90
N LYS A 640 0.00 23.91 4.40
CA LYS A 640 0.13 23.53 2.98
C LYS A 640 -0.28 24.65 2.01
N ASP A 641 -1.18 25.54 2.44
CA ASP A 641 -1.65 26.65 1.60
C ASP A 641 -0.68 27.84 1.57
N ASP A 642 0.28 27.90 2.50
CA ASP A 642 1.31 28.94 2.60
C ASP A 642 2.59 28.60 1.81
N VAL A 643 2.70 27.39 1.26
CA VAL A 643 3.90 26.90 0.58
C VAL A 643 3.66 26.68 -0.90
N SER A 644 4.65 27.04 -1.72
CA SER A 644 4.61 26.78 -3.16
C SER A 644 5.02 25.35 -3.52
N ALA A 645 4.71 24.90 -4.74
CA ALA A 645 5.20 23.64 -5.27
C ALA A 645 6.75 23.60 -5.28
N ALA A 646 7.40 24.72 -5.59
CA ALA A 646 8.86 24.83 -5.54
C ALA A 646 9.42 24.58 -4.14
N GLU A 647 8.82 25.17 -3.10
CA GLU A 647 9.26 24.98 -1.71
C GLU A 647 9.01 23.56 -1.20
N GLN A 648 7.93 22.91 -1.65
CA GLN A 648 7.68 21.50 -1.37
C GLN A 648 8.73 20.59 -2.03
N LEU A 649 9.12 20.88 -3.28
CA LEU A 649 10.20 20.17 -3.97
C LEU A 649 11.56 20.40 -3.30
N ASP A 650 11.87 21.64 -2.90
CA ASP A 650 13.11 21.94 -2.15
C ASP A 650 13.17 21.14 -0.85
N THR A 651 12.05 21.02 -0.11
CA THR A 651 11.97 20.18 1.08
C THR A 651 12.24 18.69 0.76
N TYR A 652 11.67 18.18 -0.34
CA TYR A 652 11.94 16.82 -0.78
C TYR A 652 13.44 16.61 -1.04
N PHE A 653 14.09 17.51 -1.77
CA PHE A 653 15.52 17.41 -2.05
C PHE A 653 16.39 17.54 -0.80
N GLU A 654 16.02 18.38 0.16
CA GLU A 654 16.72 18.47 1.46
C GLU A 654 16.70 17.13 2.22
N PHE A 655 15.54 16.48 2.26
CA PHE A 655 15.44 15.14 2.84
C PHE A 655 16.25 14.09 2.09
N GLN A 656 16.22 14.11 0.76
CA GLN A 656 17.00 13.20 -0.08
C GLN A 656 18.51 13.34 0.12
N ARG A 657 19.01 14.54 0.40
CA ARG A 657 20.43 14.79 0.65
C ARG A 657 20.87 14.46 2.07
N HIS A 658 20.05 14.76 3.07
CA HIS A 658 20.51 14.81 4.45
C HIS A 658 19.99 13.67 5.31
N TYR A 659 18.83 13.10 5.00
CA TYR A 659 18.21 12.07 5.82
C TYR A 659 18.03 10.73 5.10
N THR A 660 17.50 10.76 3.88
CA THR A 660 16.92 9.58 3.23
C THR A 660 17.95 8.83 2.40
N GLU A 661 18.15 7.56 2.72
CA GLU A 661 18.92 6.64 1.88
C GLU A 661 18.07 5.99 0.78
N HIS A 662 16.81 5.67 1.07
CA HIS A 662 15.83 5.21 0.08
C HIS A 662 15.26 6.37 -0.74
N ASN A 663 13.98 6.61 -0.64
CA ASN A 663 13.28 7.76 -1.20
C ASN A 663 12.32 8.34 -0.14
N SER A 664 12.06 9.63 -0.23
CA SER A 664 11.07 10.28 0.63
C SER A 664 9.73 10.30 -0.09
N SER A 665 8.73 9.59 0.44
CA SER A 665 7.37 9.69 -0.10
C SER A 665 6.84 11.11 0.11
N ASN A 666 6.42 11.75 -0.97
CA ASN A 666 5.86 13.09 -0.93
C ASN A 666 4.78 13.27 -1.99
N THR A 667 3.81 14.10 -1.68
CA THR A 667 2.81 14.58 -2.63
C THR A 667 2.98 16.09 -2.76
N ILE A 668 3.42 16.53 -3.91
CA ILE A 668 3.55 17.96 -4.26
C ILE A 668 2.19 18.46 -4.72
N THR A 669 1.62 19.40 -4.00
CA THR A 669 0.39 20.08 -4.41
C THR A 669 0.75 21.26 -5.29
N VAL A 670 0.17 21.33 -6.50
CA VAL A 670 0.57 22.26 -7.55
C VAL A 670 -0.63 23.13 -7.93
N ARG A 671 -0.50 24.45 -7.76
CA ARG A 671 -1.51 25.39 -8.22
C ARG A 671 -1.45 25.55 -9.74
N PRO A 672 -2.53 26.02 -10.40
CA PRO A 672 -2.59 26.12 -11.87
C PRO A 672 -1.41 26.87 -12.52
N HIS A 673 -0.85 27.86 -11.84
CA HIS A 673 0.27 28.67 -12.35
C HIS A 673 1.66 28.14 -11.99
N GLU A 674 1.76 27.04 -11.23
CA GLU A 674 3.03 26.49 -10.72
C GLU A 674 3.54 25.30 -11.53
N TRP A 675 2.74 24.73 -12.44
CA TRP A 675 3.08 23.49 -13.16
C TRP A 675 4.37 23.59 -13.97
N ASP A 676 4.55 24.70 -14.71
CA ASP A 676 5.77 24.90 -15.51
C ASP A 676 7.02 25.05 -14.62
N THR A 677 6.86 25.68 -13.45
CA THR A 677 7.95 25.81 -12.46
C THR A 677 8.30 24.44 -11.85
N ALA A 678 7.29 23.65 -11.50
CA ALA A 678 7.50 22.31 -10.94
C ALA A 678 8.21 21.39 -11.96
N GLU A 679 7.78 21.42 -13.23
CA GLU A 679 8.42 20.68 -14.31
C GLU A 679 9.88 21.09 -14.49
N GLU A 680 10.18 22.41 -14.55
CA GLU A 680 11.55 22.90 -14.71
C GLU A 680 12.45 22.51 -13.54
N ILE A 681 11.97 22.55 -12.31
CA ILE A 681 12.73 22.13 -11.13
C ILE A 681 13.07 20.64 -11.22
N VAL A 682 12.10 19.79 -11.57
CA VAL A 682 12.33 18.35 -11.71
C VAL A 682 13.31 18.06 -12.83
N TYR A 683 13.14 18.72 -13.99
CA TYR A 683 14.03 18.52 -15.14
C TYR A 683 15.46 18.96 -14.85
N SER A 684 15.65 20.13 -14.26
CA SER A 684 16.96 20.71 -13.98
C SER A 684 17.70 20.01 -12.83
N ARG A 685 16.97 19.33 -11.93
CA ARG A 685 17.51 18.59 -10.79
C ARG A 685 17.24 17.08 -10.90
N TRP A 686 17.21 16.56 -12.11
CA TRP A 686 16.92 15.17 -12.40
C TRP A 686 17.87 14.19 -11.68
N ASP A 687 19.12 14.55 -11.51
CA ASP A 687 20.14 13.76 -10.83
C ASP A 687 20.01 13.69 -9.31
N GLU A 688 19.05 14.43 -8.73
CA GLU A 688 18.69 14.37 -7.31
C GLU A 688 17.28 13.81 -7.09
N PHE A 689 16.51 13.65 -8.16
CA PHE A 689 15.10 13.25 -8.13
C PHE A 689 14.97 11.76 -8.28
N THR A 690 14.21 11.11 -7.39
CA THR A 690 13.85 9.69 -7.53
C THR A 690 12.37 9.52 -7.88
N ALA A 691 11.47 9.90 -7.00
CA ALA A 691 10.02 9.84 -7.26
C ALA A 691 9.25 10.70 -6.25
N VAL A 692 8.26 11.44 -6.74
CA VAL A 692 7.19 12.07 -5.94
C VAL A 692 5.88 12.00 -6.71
N SER A 693 4.76 12.19 -6.01
CA SER A 693 3.45 12.37 -6.64
C SER A 693 3.15 13.84 -6.81
N PHE A 694 2.48 14.20 -7.91
CA PHE A 694 1.99 15.55 -8.14
C PHE A 694 0.47 15.56 -8.16
N LEU A 695 -0.13 16.57 -7.52
CA LEU A 695 -1.57 16.70 -7.43
C LEU A 695 -1.98 18.15 -7.67
N ALA A 696 -2.94 18.35 -8.56
CA ALA A 696 -3.50 19.68 -8.82
C ALA A 696 -4.19 20.23 -7.56
N LEU A 697 -3.87 21.48 -7.20
CA LEU A 697 -4.54 22.23 -6.15
C LEU A 697 -5.43 23.27 -6.81
N ASP A 698 -6.66 22.88 -7.11
CA ASP A 698 -7.65 23.69 -7.84
C ASP A 698 -8.64 24.45 -6.93
N GLY A 699 -8.45 24.35 -5.61
CA GLY A 699 -9.25 25.08 -4.62
C GLY A 699 -10.68 24.56 -4.44
N GLY A 700 -11.01 23.41 -5.02
CA GLY A 700 -12.33 22.80 -4.87
C GLY A 700 -12.57 22.35 -3.42
N SER A 701 -13.59 22.89 -2.76
CA SER A 701 -14.16 22.33 -1.54
C SER A 701 -15.46 21.61 -1.89
N TYR A 702 -15.68 20.43 -1.33
CA TYR A 702 -16.92 19.69 -1.45
C TYR A 702 -17.45 19.31 -0.06
N ASP A 703 -18.75 19.11 0.04
CA ASP A 703 -19.37 18.75 1.30
C ASP A 703 -18.74 17.51 1.93
N LEU A 704 -18.46 17.59 3.23
CA LEU A 704 -17.80 16.53 4.00
C LEU A 704 -16.42 16.12 3.44
N ALA A 705 -15.65 17.09 2.93
CA ALA A 705 -14.25 16.86 2.53
C ALA A 705 -13.44 16.25 3.69
N PRO A 706 -12.43 15.41 3.42
CA PRO A 706 -11.62 14.76 4.45
C PRO A 706 -10.93 15.73 5.42
N TYR A 707 -10.64 16.94 4.96
CA TYR A 707 -10.06 18.04 5.74
C TYR A 707 -10.87 19.31 5.50
N GLU A 708 -11.17 20.03 6.56
CA GLU A 708 -11.85 21.33 6.50
C GLU A 708 -11.23 22.29 7.50
N ALA A 709 -10.65 23.40 7.03
CA ALA A 709 -10.11 24.44 7.89
C ALA A 709 -11.21 25.10 8.72
N ILE A 710 -10.97 25.29 10.01
CA ILE A 710 -11.89 25.94 10.93
C ILE A 710 -11.18 27.00 11.78
N THR A 711 -11.96 27.85 12.46
CA THR A 711 -11.41 28.81 13.41
C THR A 711 -11.04 28.14 14.74
N ARG A 712 -10.25 28.82 15.55
CA ARG A 712 -9.90 28.38 16.90
C ARG A 712 -11.14 28.22 17.78
N GLU A 713 -12.06 29.17 17.71
CA GLU A 713 -13.31 29.13 18.48
C GLU A 713 -14.15 27.92 18.11
N LYS A 714 -14.24 27.59 16.81
CA LYS A 714 -14.97 26.40 16.35
C LYS A 714 -14.28 25.11 16.79
N TYR A 715 -12.96 25.08 16.78
CA TYR A 715 -12.21 23.95 17.32
C TYR A 715 -12.49 23.75 18.82
N GLU A 716 -12.45 24.83 19.62
CA GLU A 716 -12.71 24.79 21.07
C GLU A 716 -14.14 24.32 21.37
N GLU A 717 -15.14 24.79 20.59
CA GLU A 717 -16.53 24.34 20.68
C GLU A 717 -16.66 22.83 20.41
N LEU A 718 -16.14 22.36 19.28
CA LEU A 718 -16.23 20.95 18.88
C LEU A 718 -15.47 20.03 19.83
N SER A 719 -14.29 20.44 20.25
CA SER A 719 -13.45 19.65 21.19
C SER A 719 -14.12 19.52 22.56
N ALA A 720 -14.74 20.57 23.06
CA ALA A 720 -15.47 20.54 24.35
C ALA A 720 -16.72 19.63 24.29
N ALA A 721 -17.29 19.45 23.12
CA ALA A 721 -18.45 18.57 22.90
C ALA A 721 -18.05 17.09 22.77
N MET A 722 -16.79 16.79 22.44
CA MET A 722 -16.31 15.40 22.29
C MET A 722 -16.05 14.77 23.66
N ARG A 723 -16.87 13.80 24.02
CA ARG A 723 -16.63 12.98 25.21
C ARG A 723 -15.44 12.02 24.99
N PRO A 724 -14.69 11.68 26.04
CA PRO A 724 -13.70 10.59 25.93
C PRO A 724 -14.35 9.30 25.46
N PHE A 725 -13.61 8.49 24.70
CA PHE A 725 -14.12 7.21 24.20
C PHE A 725 -14.34 6.24 25.38
N ASP A 726 -15.47 5.54 25.36
CA ASP A 726 -15.82 4.54 26.37
C ASP A 726 -15.83 3.13 25.74
N MET A 727 -14.84 2.32 26.09
CA MET A 727 -14.71 0.94 25.64
C MET A 727 -15.92 0.07 25.99
N ALA A 728 -16.63 0.38 27.10
CA ALA A 728 -17.82 -0.38 27.48
C ALA A 728 -18.99 -0.16 26.51
N LEU A 729 -19.08 1.00 25.87
CA LEU A 729 -20.05 1.23 24.81
C LEU A 729 -19.75 0.38 23.58
N LEU A 730 -18.48 0.30 23.16
CA LEU A 730 -18.10 -0.55 22.03
C LEU A 730 -18.42 -2.02 22.32
N GLN A 731 -18.10 -2.51 23.50
CA GLN A 731 -18.36 -3.89 23.90
C GLN A 731 -19.85 -4.27 23.84
N ARG A 732 -20.78 -3.34 24.03
CA ARG A 732 -22.23 -3.60 23.90
C ARG A 732 -22.63 -3.96 22.47
N TYR A 733 -21.96 -3.41 21.47
CA TYR A 733 -22.24 -3.64 20.06
C TYR A 733 -21.44 -4.80 19.49
N GLU A 734 -20.30 -5.14 20.08
CA GLU A 734 -19.41 -6.23 19.67
C GLU A 734 -19.68 -7.51 20.47
N THR A 735 -20.88 -8.09 20.34
CA THR A 735 -21.26 -9.31 21.09
C THR A 735 -20.56 -10.58 20.56
N THR A 736 -20.01 -10.55 19.34
CA THR A 736 -19.48 -11.74 18.67
C THR A 736 -18.04 -11.58 18.15
N GLY A 737 -17.42 -10.41 18.34
CA GLY A 737 -16.14 -10.06 17.72
C GLY A 737 -16.24 -9.79 16.21
N GLU A 738 -17.44 -9.60 15.73
CA GLU A 738 -17.72 -9.10 14.38
C GLU A 738 -17.62 -7.57 14.42
N SER A 739 -16.44 -7.04 14.13
CA SER A 739 -16.37 -5.73 13.53
C SER A 739 -16.52 -5.95 12.04
N ASP A 740 -17.56 -5.42 11.46
CA ASP A 740 -17.63 -5.21 10.03
C ASP A 740 -16.55 -4.20 9.66
N LEU A 741 -15.35 -4.72 9.35
CA LEU A 741 -14.27 -3.95 8.75
C LEU A 741 -14.61 -3.58 7.28
N ASP A 742 -15.86 -3.74 6.88
CA ASP A 742 -16.43 -3.51 5.57
C ASP A 742 -16.60 -2.02 5.22
N GLY A 743 -15.72 -1.17 5.61
CA GLY A 743 -15.84 0.27 5.30
C GLY A 743 -14.51 0.98 5.09
N MET A 744 -13.43 0.25 5.07
CA MET A 744 -12.14 0.85 4.77
C MET A 744 -11.95 0.93 3.25
N ASP A 745 -12.51 1.95 2.62
CA ASP A 745 -11.99 2.45 1.35
C ASP A 745 -10.51 2.76 1.56
N GLY A 746 -9.71 1.90 0.94
CA GLY A 746 -8.30 1.79 1.21
C GLY A 746 -7.53 3.09 1.05
N CYS A 747 -6.89 3.46 2.13
CA CYS A 747 -5.79 4.39 2.11
C CYS A 747 -4.65 3.97 3.02
N GLU A 748 -4.59 2.71 3.41
CA GLU A 748 -3.42 2.17 4.11
C GLU A 748 -2.38 1.55 3.19
N GLY A 749 -2.59 1.62 1.89
CA GLY A 749 -1.73 1.03 0.89
C GLY A 749 -1.36 1.94 -0.26
N GLY A 750 -1.21 3.25 -0.06
CA GLY A 750 -0.53 4.10 -1.04
C GLY A 750 -1.40 4.88 -2.03
N ALA A 751 -2.74 4.77 -2.00
CA ALA A 751 -3.56 5.81 -2.60
C ALA A 751 -3.87 6.86 -1.53
N CYS A 752 -3.21 7.99 -1.62
CA CYS A 752 -3.48 9.15 -0.77
C CYS A 752 -4.95 9.58 -0.92
N PRO A 753 -5.74 9.79 0.16
CA PRO A 753 -7.11 10.28 0.05
C PRO A 753 -7.19 11.77 -0.25
N ILE A 754 -6.24 12.28 -1.01
CA ILE A 754 -6.32 13.62 -1.56
C ILE A 754 -6.94 13.48 -2.95
N ARG A 755 -8.19 13.11 -2.99
CA ARG A 755 -9.10 13.34 -4.09
C ARG A 755 -10.28 14.13 -3.58
#